data_19438d55f3f772f758fe65d829c0bfde
#
_entry.id   19438d55f3f772f758fe65d829c0bfde
#
_cell.length_a   1.000
_cell.length_b   1.000
_cell.length_c   1.000
_cell.angle_alpha   90.00
_cell.angle_beta   90.00
_cell.angle_gamma   90.00
#
_symmetry.space_group_name_H-M   'P 1'
#
loop_
_entity.id
_entity.type
_entity.pdbx_description
1 polymer ?
#
loop_
_entity_poly.entity_id
_entity_poly.type
_entity_poly.pdbx_seq_one_letter_code
_entity_poly.pdbx_strand_id
1 'polypeptide(L)'
;MSVLSKVFGTRSEREVKRISGLVDKIEALRPEMQKLSDEELKGKTREFKNRLAEGETLDDILPEAYATVREAAKRVLNMEHYRVQLIGGIILHQGRIAEMKTGEGKTLVSTLPAYLNALEGEGVHIVTVNDYLAHRDAEWMGKVHEFLGLKVGCVLNSMKSDERREAYACDITYVTNNELGFDYLRDNMVIYKEQLVQRSLHYAIIDEVDSVLIDEARTPLIISGQSGKSTKLYEVCDILARQLERGEASGEMTKMAAIMGEEIEETGDYIVNEKDKIVNLTEEGVKKVEKFFHIENLADPENLEIQHNIILALRAHNLMFKDQDYVVKDDEILIVDEFTGRIMPGRRYSDGLHQAIEAKEHVKVKRESRTLATITFQNFFNKYKKRSGMTGTALTEEKEFRDIYGMDVVEIPTNVPVQRKDLDDAVYMTKKEKYRAVIEEIKKAHEKQQPVLVGTITIETSELLSKMLKREGIAHNVLNAKFHELEAEIVAQAGQANAVTIATNMAGRGTDIKLDDVAREAGGLKIIGTERHESRRIDNQLRGRSGRQGDPGESRFYISLEDDLMRLFGSERLMKVFTSLGVEENEQIEHKMLSDAIEKAQKKIEGNNFGIRKNLLDYDQVNNEQREIIYKERRRVLDGDNMRDAIYHMITDIVDNTVDMCFSEDVDSEEWDLEELNSVITPIIPLKPLTQERVKGMKKNELKHQLKEEAVKLSELKEAEFPEAEQLRELERVILLKVIDNKWMSHIDDMEQLRQGIGLQAYGQRDPVVEYKMSAYEMFNSMTNSIQEDTVRLLYHVHVEQKIEREQVAQVTGTNKDNSGPKKPVQRTSEKVYPNDPCPCGSGKKYKQC
;
A
#
# COMPACT_ATOMS: atom_id res chain seq x y z
N MET A 1 21.84 -18.86 18.72
CA MET A 1 22.24 -19.74 17.59
C MET A 1 22.31 -21.18 18.08
N SER A 2 21.70 -22.12 17.34
CA SER A 2 21.78 -23.55 17.70
C SER A 2 23.18 -24.10 17.51
N VAL A 3 23.54 -25.17 18.25
CA VAL A 3 24.86 -25.82 18.12
C VAL A 3 25.12 -26.29 16.68
N LEU A 4 24.08 -26.71 15.96
CA LEU A 4 24.15 -27.10 14.55
C LEU A 4 24.55 -25.94 13.62
N SER A 5 24.11 -24.70 13.87
CA SER A 5 24.51 -23.55 13.05
C SER A 5 25.96 -23.13 13.27
N LYS A 6 26.55 -23.44 14.41
CA LYS A 6 27.98 -23.18 14.65
C LYS A 6 28.91 -24.16 13.90
N VAL A 7 28.43 -25.37 13.59
CA VAL A 7 29.24 -26.40 12.92
C VAL A 7 29.04 -26.39 11.40
N PHE A 8 27.82 -26.18 10.94
CA PHE A 8 27.44 -26.27 9.50
C PHE A 8 27.22 -24.91 8.84
N GLY A 9 27.43 -23.81 9.56
CA GLY A 9 27.10 -22.46 9.09
C GLY A 9 25.60 -22.19 9.04
N THR A 10 25.24 -20.92 8.81
CA THR A 10 23.85 -20.49 8.58
C THR A 10 23.36 -20.97 7.20
N ARG A 11 22.04 -20.90 6.96
CA ARG A 11 21.47 -21.16 5.62
C ARG A 11 22.06 -20.19 4.59
N SER A 12 22.12 -18.90 4.93
CA SER A 12 22.66 -17.86 4.04
C SER A 12 24.13 -18.12 3.70
N GLU A 13 24.98 -18.49 4.66
CA GLU A 13 26.38 -18.82 4.40
C GLU A 13 26.56 -19.99 3.43
N ARG A 14 25.72 -21.01 3.52
CA ARG A 14 25.74 -22.16 2.59
C ARG A 14 25.32 -21.75 1.18
N GLU A 15 24.30 -20.88 1.05
CA GLU A 15 23.85 -20.36 -0.24
C GLU A 15 24.94 -19.46 -0.87
N VAL A 16 25.53 -18.56 -0.10
CA VAL A 16 26.66 -17.72 -0.56
C VAL A 16 27.81 -18.59 -1.05
N LYS A 17 28.13 -19.66 -0.32
CA LYS A 17 29.19 -20.61 -0.73
C LYS A 17 28.81 -21.34 -2.04
N ARG A 18 27.55 -21.71 -2.24
CA ARG A 18 27.08 -22.34 -3.47
C ARG A 18 27.19 -21.41 -4.67
N ILE A 19 26.87 -20.13 -4.49
CA ILE A 19 26.92 -19.10 -5.53
C ILE A 19 28.37 -18.68 -5.85
N SER A 20 29.30 -18.81 -4.91
CA SER A 20 30.70 -18.38 -5.06
C SER A 20 31.39 -18.93 -6.33
N GLY A 21 31.09 -20.15 -6.72
CA GLY A 21 31.65 -20.74 -7.96
C GLY A 21 31.20 -20.03 -9.24
N LEU A 22 29.98 -19.46 -9.25
CA LEU A 22 29.51 -18.65 -10.37
C LEU A 22 30.17 -17.28 -10.38
N VAL A 23 30.38 -16.69 -9.20
CA VAL A 23 31.12 -15.44 -9.05
C VAL A 23 32.56 -15.59 -9.52
N ASP A 24 33.23 -16.72 -9.22
CA ASP A 24 34.59 -17.01 -9.71
C ASP A 24 34.66 -17.00 -11.25
N LYS A 25 33.62 -17.51 -11.93
CA LYS A 25 33.52 -17.45 -13.40
C LYS A 25 33.38 -16.01 -13.90
N ILE A 26 32.58 -15.18 -13.24
CA ILE A 26 32.41 -13.75 -13.59
C ILE A 26 33.74 -13.02 -13.44
N GLU A 27 34.44 -13.24 -12.33
CA GLU A 27 35.75 -12.62 -12.06
C GLU A 27 36.83 -13.06 -13.05
N ALA A 28 36.79 -14.31 -13.49
CA ALA A 28 37.73 -14.84 -14.48
C ALA A 28 37.58 -14.16 -15.86
N LEU A 29 36.40 -13.67 -16.21
CA LEU A 29 36.14 -12.93 -17.46
C LEU A 29 36.59 -11.47 -17.42
N ARG A 30 36.98 -10.94 -16.25
CA ARG A 30 37.37 -9.54 -16.09
C ARG A 30 38.50 -9.10 -17.05
N PRO A 31 39.62 -9.83 -17.19
CA PRO A 31 40.71 -9.43 -18.10
C PRO A 31 40.28 -9.41 -19.57
N GLU A 32 39.31 -10.23 -19.94
CA GLU A 32 38.76 -10.27 -21.30
C GLU A 32 37.91 -9.02 -21.56
N MET A 33 36.96 -8.69 -20.68
CA MET A 33 36.09 -7.52 -20.81
C MET A 33 36.90 -6.22 -20.80
N GLN A 34 37.98 -6.12 -20.05
CA GLN A 34 38.85 -4.95 -20.00
C GLN A 34 39.59 -4.68 -21.33
N LYS A 35 39.78 -5.68 -22.16
CA LYS A 35 40.46 -5.53 -23.49
C LYS A 35 39.50 -5.04 -24.57
N LEU A 36 38.20 -5.17 -24.39
CA LEU A 36 37.22 -4.75 -25.36
C LEU A 36 37.18 -3.22 -25.47
N SER A 37 37.06 -2.73 -26.69
CA SER A 37 36.71 -1.31 -26.95
C SER A 37 35.29 -1.02 -26.46
N ASP A 38 34.94 0.26 -26.36
CA ASP A 38 33.58 0.66 -25.99
C ASP A 38 32.53 0.14 -26.97
N GLU A 39 32.84 0.12 -28.26
CA GLU A 39 31.95 -0.38 -29.32
C GLU A 39 31.77 -1.92 -29.20
N GLU A 40 32.82 -2.63 -28.94
CA GLU A 40 32.76 -4.11 -28.73
C GLU A 40 32.00 -4.45 -27.47
N LEU A 41 32.20 -3.69 -26.39
CA LEU A 41 31.45 -3.90 -25.13
C LEU A 41 29.94 -3.60 -25.31
N LYS A 42 29.57 -2.54 -26.03
CA LYS A 42 28.18 -2.26 -26.42
C LYS A 42 27.61 -3.37 -27.32
N GLY A 43 28.44 -3.92 -28.20
CA GLY A 43 28.08 -5.01 -29.10
C GLY A 43 27.66 -6.30 -28.36
N LYS A 44 28.12 -6.51 -27.13
CA LYS A 44 27.75 -7.67 -26.31
C LYS A 44 26.24 -7.76 -26.07
N THR A 45 25.55 -6.65 -25.91
CA THR A 45 24.09 -6.65 -25.75
C THR A 45 23.37 -7.28 -26.94
N ARG A 46 23.82 -6.98 -28.14
CA ARG A 46 23.25 -7.59 -29.37
C ARG A 46 23.62 -9.07 -29.48
N GLU A 47 24.84 -9.43 -29.11
CA GLU A 47 25.29 -10.82 -29.06
C GLU A 47 24.41 -11.63 -28.11
N PHE A 48 24.18 -11.17 -26.88
CA PHE A 48 23.34 -11.86 -25.89
C PHE A 48 21.89 -12.00 -26.36
N LYS A 49 21.29 -10.95 -26.92
CA LYS A 49 19.94 -11.02 -27.51
C LYS A 49 19.83 -12.08 -28.61
N ASN A 50 20.85 -12.22 -29.46
CA ASN A 50 20.88 -13.24 -30.51
C ASN A 50 20.99 -14.66 -29.90
N ARG A 51 21.87 -14.87 -28.91
CA ARG A 51 22.01 -16.15 -28.23
C ARG A 51 20.73 -16.59 -27.52
N LEU A 52 20.01 -15.65 -26.89
CA LEU A 52 18.68 -15.91 -26.31
C LEU A 52 17.66 -16.31 -27.39
N ALA A 53 17.69 -15.66 -28.55
CA ALA A 53 16.83 -16.01 -29.68
C ALA A 53 17.18 -17.39 -30.28
N GLU A 54 18.42 -17.84 -30.15
CA GLU A 54 18.89 -19.17 -30.54
C GLU A 54 18.59 -20.26 -29.51
N GLY A 55 18.05 -19.89 -28.32
CA GLY A 55 17.54 -20.82 -27.31
C GLY A 55 18.42 -20.97 -26.07
N GLU A 56 19.48 -20.18 -25.90
CA GLU A 56 20.19 -20.11 -24.64
C GLU A 56 19.31 -19.46 -23.55
N THR A 57 19.58 -19.79 -22.30
CA THR A 57 18.85 -19.22 -21.16
C THR A 57 19.58 -18.01 -20.57
N LEU A 58 18.88 -17.21 -19.77
CA LEU A 58 19.51 -16.13 -19.02
C LEU A 58 20.62 -16.63 -18.07
N ASP A 59 20.46 -17.84 -17.50
CA ASP A 59 21.46 -18.45 -16.63
C ASP A 59 22.76 -18.83 -17.39
N ASP A 60 22.65 -19.22 -18.65
CA ASP A 60 23.81 -19.56 -19.48
C ASP A 60 24.68 -18.34 -19.79
N ILE A 61 24.04 -17.20 -20.09
CA ILE A 61 24.74 -15.97 -20.43
C ILE A 61 25.09 -15.10 -19.19
N LEU A 62 24.55 -15.42 -18.00
CA LEU A 62 24.70 -14.61 -16.78
C LEU A 62 26.16 -14.25 -16.46
N PRO A 63 27.16 -15.17 -16.51
CA PRO A 63 28.53 -14.82 -16.17
C PRO A 63 29.11 -13.73 -17.08
N GLU A 64 28.89 -13.85 -18.39
CA GLU A 64 29.38 -12.89 -19.38
C GLU A 64 28.64 -11.56 -19.29
N ALA A 65 27.30 -11.60 -19.11
CA ALA A 65 26.46 -10.41 -18.95
C ALA A 65 26.87 -9.60 -17.70
N TYR A 66 27.11 -10.27 -16.57
CA TYR A 66 27.54 -9.59 -15.34
C TYR A 66 28.97 -9.04 -15.46
N ALA A 67 29.88 -9.76 -16.12
CA ALA A 67 31.22 -9.23 -16.42
C ALA A 67 31.15 -7.98 -17.32
N THR A 68 30.23 -7.97 -18.30
CA THR A 68 29.99 -6.82 -19.20
C THR A 68 29.45 -5.61 -18.41
N VAL A 69 28.44 -5.79 -17.55
CA VAL A 69 27.89 -4.69 -16.72
C VAL A 69 28.95 -4.16 -15.74
N ARG A 70 29.75 -5.06 -15.13
CA ARG A 70 30.83 -4.69 -14.21
C ARG A 70 31.84 -3.77 -14.88
N GLU A 71 32.28 -4.10 -16.09
CA GLU A 71 33.22 -3.28 -16.85
C GLU A 71 32.58 -1.97 -17.32
N ALA A 72 31.32 -1.99 -17.78
CA ALA A 72 30.58 -0.80 -18.17
C ALA A 72 30.41 0.17 -16.96
N ALA A 73 30.04 -0.32 -15.81
CA ALA A 73 29.92 0.49 -14.59
C ALA A 73 31.26 1.14 -14.20
N LYS A 74 32.36 0.41 -14.35
CA LYS A 74 33.71 0.94 -14.11
C LYS A 74 34.04 2.08 -15.07
N ARG A 75 33.74 1.92 -16.36
CA ARG A 75 34.05 2.96 -17.39
C ARG A 75 33.18 4.21 -17.21
N VAL A 76 31.89 4.01 -16.98
CA VAL A 76 30.91 5.10 -16.98
C VAL A 76 30.82 5.82 -15.64
N LEU A 77 30.83 5.05 -14.53
CA LEU A 77 30.64 5.57 -13.16
C LEU A 77 31.92 5.60 -12.33
N ASN A 78 33.01 5.04 -12.84
CA ASN A 78 34.24 4.76 -12.07
C ASN A 78 33.97 3.88 -10.84
N MET A 79 32.98 2.98 -10.92
CA MET A 79 32.54 2.07 -9.86
C MET A 79 32.61 0.64 -10.37
N GLU A 80 33.42 -0.19 -9.75
CA GLU A 80 33.52 -1.59 -10.08
C GLU A 80 32.82 -2.42 -9.00
N HIS A 81 31.93 -3.36 -9.41
CA HIS A 81 31.20 -4.21 -8.46
C HIS A 81 32.16 -5.08 -7.64
N TYR A 82 31.95 -5.07 -6.32
CA TYR A 82 32.63 -5.98 -5.41
C TYR A 82 32.09 -7.40 -5.52
N ARG A 83 32.85 -8.36 -5.05
CA ARG A 83 32.45 -9.78 -5.04
C ARG A 83 31.12 -10.02 -4.33
N VAL A 84 30.90 -9.38 -3.20
CA VAL A 84 29.63 -9.43 -2.44
C VAL A 84 28.45 -8.85 -3.22
N GLN A 85 28.69 -7.85 -4.05
CA GLN A 85 27.69 -7.23 -4.91
C GLN A 85 27.31 -8.13 -6.09
N LEU A 86 28.28 -8.89 -6.65
CA LEU A 86 27.97 -9.92 -7.67
C LEU A 86 27.08 -11.01 -7.08
N ILE A 87 27.34 -11.46 -5.83
CA ILE A 87 26.48 -12.40 -5.11
C ILE A 87 25.06 -11.83 -4.98
N GLY A 88 24.94 -10.56 -4.56
CA GLY A 88 23.65 -9.86 -4.46
C GLY A 88 22.88 -9.85 -5.77
N GLY A 89 23.54 -9.53 -6.88
CA GLY A 89 22.95 -9.54 -8.21
C GLY A 89 22.43 -10.93 -8.63
N ILE A 90 23.17 -11.99 -8.31
CA ILE A 90 22.74 -13.37 -8.61
C ILE A 90 21.50 -13.76 -7.78
N ILE A 91 21.48 -13.41 -6.50
CA ILE A 91 20.32 -13.67 -5.62
C ILE A 91 19.08 -12.95 -6.13
N LEU A 92 19.21 -11.68 -6.54
CA LEU A 92 18.12 -10.92 -7.16
C LEU A 92 17.64 -11.58 -8.47
N HIS A 93 18.58 -12.02 -9.32
CA HIS A 93 18.19 -12.73 -10.55
C HIS A 93 17.40 -14.01 -10.26
N GLN A 94 17.71 -14.70 -9.17
CA GLN A 94 16.99 -15.91 -8.73
C GLN A 94 15.57 -15.63 -8.19
N GLY A 95 15.10 -14.39 -8.16
CA GLY A 95 13.79 -14.03 -7.61
C GLY A 95 13.72 -14.10 -6.08
N ARG A 96 14.82 -13.83 -5.40
CA ARG A 96 14.97 -13.90 -3.94
C ARG A 96 15.25 -12.51 -3.35
N ILE A 97 15.30 -12.41 -2.04
CA ILE A 97 15.64 -11.19 -1.34
C ILE A 97 17.13 -11.20 -0.93
N ALA A 98 17.85 -10.20 -1.42
CA ALA A 98 19.24 -9.94 -1.04
C ALA A 98 19.28 -9.01 0.18
N GLU A 99 19.57 -9.54 1.37
CA GLU A 99 19.83 -8.69 2.53
C GLU A 99 21.28 -8.24 2.51
N MET A 100 21.51 -6.98 2.11
CA MET A 100 22.79 -6.31 2.11
C MET A 100 22.73 -5.12 3.05
N LYS A 101 23.67 -5.03 3.98
CA LYS A 101 23.69 -3.92 4.96
C LYS A 101 23.66 -2.56 4.25
N THR A 102 23.11 -1.56 4.93
CA THR A 102 23.05 -0.19 4.38
C THR A 102 24.46 0.31 4.08
N GLY A 103 24.65 0.97 2.93
CA GLY A 103 25.97 1.42 2.48
C GLY A 103 26.75 0.42 1.63
N GLU A 104 26.27 -0.81 1.41
CA GLU A 104 26.93 -1.83 0.57
C GLU A 104 26.67 -1.65 -0.93
N GLY A 105 26.06 -0.54 -1.36
CA GLY A 105 25.86 -0.20 -2.77
C GLY A 105 24.78 -0.99 -3.48
N LYS A 106 23.65 -1.26 -2.81
CA LYS A 106 22.47 -1.95 -3.38
C LYS A 106 22.02 -1.39 -4.73
N THR A 107 22.01 -0.06 -4.88
CA THR A 107 21.65 0.62 -6.12
C THR A 107 22.53 0.18 -7.31
N LEU A 108 23.84 0.00 -7.09
CA LEU A 108 24.75 -0.52 -8.11
C LEU A 108 24.49 -2.01 -8.38
N VAL A 109 24.19 -2.79 -7.34
CA VAL A 109 23.87 -4.22 -7.47
C VAL A 109 22.67 -4.45 -8.39
N SER A 110 21.63 -3.62 -8.31
CA SER A 110 20.42 -3.76 -9.12
C SER A 110 20.68 -3.67 -10.64
N THR A 111 21.79 -3.02 -11.05
CA THR A 111 22.16 -2.92 -12.47
C THR A 111 22.45 -4.28 -13.11
N LEU A 112 22.98 -5.23 -12.35
CA LEU A 112 23.33 -6.55 -12.82
C LEU A 112 22.10 -7.37 -13.28
N PRO A 113 21.13 -7.66 -12.39
CA PRO A 113 19.93 -8.41 -12.78
C PRO A 113 19.00 -7.58 -13.69
N ALA A 114 18.99 -6.25 -13.58
CA ALA A 114 18.19 -5.41 -14.45
C ALA A 114 18.66 -5.53 -15.91
N TYR A 115 19.96 -5.41 -16.17
CA TYR A 115 20.52 -5.60 -17.50
C TYR A 115 20.20 -6.99 -18.05
N LEU A 116 20.54 -8.04 -17.29
CA LEU A 116 20.36 -9.42 -17.74
C LEU A 116 18.92 -9.74 -18.14
N ASN A 117 17.95 -9.36 -17.29
CA ASN A 117 16.53 -9.66 -17.57
C ASN A 117 15.92 -8.71 -18.62
N ALA A 118 16.46 -7.50 -18.81
CA ALA A 118 16.02 -6.60 -19.88
C ALA A 118 16.36 -7.11 -21.29
N LEU A 119 17.31 -8.04 -21.43
CA LEU A 119 17.67 -8.65 -22.70
C LEU A 119 16.53 -9.44 -23.35
N GLU A 120 15.57 -9.95 -22.55
CA GLU A 120 14.36 -10.61 -23.06
C GLU A 120 13.39 -9.67 -23.76
N GLY A 121 13.52 -8.34 -23.56
CA GLY A 121 12.66 -7.34 -24.22
C GLY A 121 11.28 -7.13 -23.59
N GLU A 122 10.96 -7.87 -22.51
CA GLU A 122 9.66 -7.82 -21.82
C GLU A 122 9.54 -6.66 -20.80
N GLY A 123 10.64 -5.99 -20.50
CA GLY A 123 10.71 -4.87 -19.55
C GLY A 123 11.02 -5.28 -18.12
N VAL A 124 11.82 -4.45 -17.46
CA VAL A 124 12.21 -4.60 -16.05
C VAL A 124 11.80 -3.33 -15.30
N HIS A 125 11.10 -3.49 -14.17
CA HIS A 125 10.74 -2.40 -13.30
C HIS A 125 11.65 -2.40 -12.07
N ILE A 126 12.36 -1.28 -11.82
CA ILE A 126 13.09 -1.04 -10.58
C ILE A 126 12.21 -0.15 -9.70
N VAL A 127 11.71 -0.75 -8.62
CA VAL A 127 10.70 -0.14 -7.76
C VAL A 127 11.36 0.50 -6.55
N THR A 128 11.07 1.76 -6.31
CA THR A 128 11.58 2.54 -5.17
C THR A 128 10.44 3.10 -4.32
N VAL A 129 10.78 3.70 -3.18
CA VAL A 129 9.77 4.22 -2.23
C VAL A 129 9.36 5.68 -2.46
N ASN A 130 10.07 6.45 -3.29
CA ASN A 130 9.72 7.84 -3.59
C ASN A 130 10.31 8.33 -4.92
N ASP A 131 9.75 9.43 -5.45
CA ASP A 131 10.12 10.02 -6.74
C ASP A 131 11.58 10.49 -6.78
N TYR A 132 12.11 11.01 -5.67
CA TYR A 132 13.50 11.46 -5.61
C TYR A 132 14.47 10.31 -5.87
N LEU A 133 14.26 9.16 -5.24
CA LEU A 133 15.09 7.97 -5.45
C LEU A 133 14.93 7.42 -6.87
N ALA A 134 13.69 7.36 -7.37
CA ALA A 134 13.42 6.90 -8.74
C ALA A 134 14.17 7.75 -9.77
N HIS A 135 14.09 9.06 -9.64
CA HIS A 135 14.77 10.00 -10.56
C HIS A 135 16.30 9.93 -10.42
N ARG A 136 16.82 10.02 -9.18
CA ARG A 136 18.26 9.93 -8.91
C ARG A 136 18.87 8.65 -9.46
N ASP A 137 18.25 7.51 -9.20
CA ASP A 137 18.79 6.21 -9.58
C ASP A 137 18.66 5.97 -11.09
N ALA A 138 17.61 6.47 -11.72
CA ALA A 138 17.47 6.47 -13.17
C ALA A 138 18.57 7.30 -13.86
N GLU A 139 18.84 8.51 -13.38
CA GLU A 139 19.90 9.35 -13.93
C GLU A 139 21.30 8.80 -13.67
N TRP A 140 21.51 8.18 -12.53
CA TRP A 140 22.84 7.71 -12.14
C TRP A 140 23.15 6.33 -12.71
N MET A 141 22.34 5.33 -12.43
CA MET A 141 22.53 3.95 -12.90
C MET A 141 22.10 3.78 -14.37
N GLY A 142 21.16 4.58 -14.83
CA GLY A 142 20.72 4.59 -16.23
C GLY A 142 21.86 4.75 -17.21
N LYS A 143 22.87 5.54 -16.88
CA LYS A 143 24.07 5.73 -17.72
C LYS A 143 24.78 4.41 -18.07
N VAL A 144 24.77 3.42 -17.18
CA VAL A 144 25.38 2.10 -17.43
C VAL A 144 24.55 1.32 -18.46
N HIS A 145 23.23 1.36 -18.32
CA HIS A 145 22.31 0.68 -19.23
C HIS A 145 22.29 1.32 -20.61
N GLU A 146 22.25 2.64 -20.68
CA GLU A 146 22.30 3.41 -21.91
C GLU A 146 23.63 3.22 -22.65
N PHE A 147 24.75 3.17 -21.90
CA PHE A 147 26.05 2.85 -22.50
C PHE A 147 26.04 1.48 -23.16
N LEU A 148 25.36 0.50 -22.57
CA LEU A 148 25.19 -0.85 -23.12
C LEU A 148 24.07 -0.94 -24.18
N GLY A 149 23.43 0.17 -24.54
CA GLY A 149 22.44 0.25 -25.62
C GLY A 149 21.02 -0.13 -25.22
N LEU A 150 20.68 -0.15 -23.92
CA LEU A 150 19.32 -0.30 -23.42
C LEU A 150 18.67 1.06 -23.18
N LYS A 151 17.35 1.14 -23.34
CA LYS A 151 16.57 2.32 -23.04
C LYS A 151 16.15 2.34 -21.57
N VAL A 152 16.28 3.49 -20.92
CA VAL A 152 15.89 3.68 -19.51
C VAL A 152 14.79 4.72 -19.43
N GLY A 153 13.71 4.40 -18.71
CA GLY A 153 12.61 5.27 -18.39
C GLY A 153 12.52 5.55 -16.90
N CYS A 154 11.89 6.65 -16.54
CA CYS A 154 11.56 6.99 -15.15
C CYS A 154 10.13 7.49 -15.09
N VAL A 155 9.32 6.93 -14.20
CA VAL A 155 7.93 7.34 -13.99
C VAL A 155 7.82 8.07 -12.67
N LEU A 156 7.35 9.32 -12.72
CA LEU A 156 7.15 10.21 -11.59
C LEU A 156 5.68 10.60 -11.46
N ASN A 157 5.27 10.99 -10.27
CA ASN A 157 3.88 11.36 -9.99
C ASN A 157 3.37 12.49 -10.90
N SER A 158 4.19 13.49 -11.21
CA SER A 158 3.82 14.65 -12.03
C SER A 158 3.63 14.38 -13.53
N MET A 159 3.99 13.18 -14.02
CA MET A 159 3.97 12.84 -15.43
C MET A 159 2.57 12.57 -15.96
N LYS A 160 2.32 12.97 -17.21
CA LYS A 160 1.10 12.67 -17.95
C LYS A 160 1.11 11.24 -18.50
N SER A 161 -0.06 10.72 -18.88
CA SER A 161 -0.21 9.35 -19.39
C SER A 161 0.66 9.03 -20.59
N ASP A 162 0.84 9.97 -21.54
CA ASP A 162 1.68 9.75 -22.72
C ASP A 162 3.16 9.61 -22.36
N GLU A 163 3.65 10.48 -21.47
CA GLU A 163 5.03 10.41 -20.95
C GLU A 163 5.27 9.12 -20.16
N ARG A 164 4.28 8.67 -19.39
CA ARG A 164 4.33 7.39 -18.67
C ARG A 164 4.41 6.21 -19.61
N ARG A 165 3.63 6.24 -20.71
CA ARG A 165 3.63 5.18 -21.73
C ARG A 165 5.00 5.05 -22.39
N GLU A 166 5.63 6.17 -22.73
CA GLU A 166 6.98 6.19 -23.28
C GLU A 166 8.00 5.63 -22.29
N ALA A 167 7.90 5.98 -21.01
CA ALA A 167 8.77 5.48 -19.95
C ALA A 167 8.60 3.97 -19.72
N TYR A 168 7.37 3.44 -19.68
CA TYR A 168 7.12 2.00 -19.55
C TYR A 168 7.48 1.21 -20.81
N ALA A 169 7.57 1.86 -21.98
CA ALA A 169 8.04 1.23 -23.21
C ALA A 169 9.56 0.99 -23.24
N CYS A 170 10.32 1.58 -22.30
CA CYS A 170 11.75 1.37 -22.18
C CYS A 170 12.10 -0.06 -21.71
N ASP A 171 13.35 -0.49 -21.90
CA ASP A 171 13.84 -1.80 -21.48
C ASP A 171 13.87 -1.91 -19.95
N ILE A 172 14.22 -0.82 -19.27
CA ILE A 172 14.27 -0.70 -17.81
C ILE A 172 13.54 0.57 -17.39
N THR A 173 12.61 0.47 -16.42
CA THR A 173 11.85 1.60 -15.92
C THR A 173 12.00 1.73 -14.41
N TYR A 174 12.45 2.89 -13.95
CA TYR A 174 12.45 3.27 -12.54
C TYR A 174 11.11 3.91 -12.18
N VAL A 175 10.51 3.46 -11.09
CA VAL A 175 9.16 3.89 -10.71
C VAL A 175 8.94 3.73 -9.22
N THR A 176 8.07 4.53 -8.62
CA THR A 176 7.66 4.31 -7.22
C THR A 176 6.62 3.19 -7.12
N ASN A 177 6.63 2.50 -5.99
CA ASN A 177 5.67 1.43 -5.70
C ASN A 177 4.20 1.89 -5.84
N ASN A 178 3.90 3.12 -5.40
CA ASN A 178 2.56 3.68 -5.46
C ASN A 178 2.14 3.97 -6.90
N GLU A 179 2.96 4.71 -7.68
CA GLU A 179 2.63 5.05 -9.06
C GLU A 179 2.49 3.80 -9.93
N LEU A 180 3.36 2.82 -9.73
CA LEU A 180 3.32 1.54 -10.45
C LEU A 180 1.98 0.82 -10.23
N GLY A 181 1.51 0.75 -8.98
CA GLY A 181 0.24 0.12 -8.65
C GLY A 181 -0.98 0.96 -9.08
N PHE A 182 -0.90 2.30 -8.98
CA PHE A 182 -1.97 3.16 -9.49
C PHE A 182 -2.07 3.13 -11.01
N ASP A 183 -0.96 3.07 -11.73
CA ASP A 183 -0.98 2.92 -13.19
C ASP A 183 -1.61 1.58 -13.60
N TYR A 184 -1.36 0.49 -12.86
CA TYR A 184 -2.06 -0.76 -13.06
C TYR A 184 -3.58 -0.62 -12.88
N LEU A 185 -4.03 0.07 -11.83
CA LEU A 185 -5.46 0.30 -11.60
C LEU A 185 -6.06 1.21 -12.68
N ARG A 186 -5.36 2.30 -13.08
CA ARG A 186 -5.78 3.21 -14.15
C ARG A 186 -5.92 2.48 -15.48
N ASP A 187 -4.98 1.62 -15.83
CA ASP A 187 -5.01 0.81 -17.06
C ASP A 187 -6.22 -0.12 -17.11
N ASN A 188 -6.72 -0.56 -15.96
CA ASN A 188 -7.96 -1.35 -15.90
C ASN A 188 -9.24 -0.50 -15.88
N MET A 189 -9.14 0.83 -15.99
CA MET A 189 -10.26 1.77 -16.07
C MET A 189 -10.32 2.54 -17.40
N VAL A 190 -9.34 2.37 -18.28
CA VAL A 190 -9.31 3.05 -19.60
C VAL A 190 -10.36 2.47 -20.53
N ILE A 191 -10.87 3.29 -21.43
CA ILE A 191 -11.93 2.90 -22.40
C ILE A 191 -11.40 2.63 -23.82
N TYR A 192 -10.14 2.99 -24.08
CA TYR A 192 -9.45 2.72 -25.35
C TYR A 192 -8.10 2.07 -25.08
N LYS A 193 -7.71 1.13 -25.97
CA LYS A 193 -6.45 0.38 -25.86
C LYS A 193 -5.22 1.29 -25.88
N GLU A 194 -5.27 2.37 -26.64
CA GLU A 194 -4.20 3.35 -26.81
C GLU A 194 -3.95 4.15 -25.52
N GLN A 195 -4.89 4.15 -24.57
CA GLN A 195 -4.74 4.82 -23.29
C GLN A 195 -3.93 4.00 -22.28
N LEU A 196 -3.71 2.72 -22.55
CA LEU A 196 -2.88 1.86 -21.69
C LEU A 196 -1.47 2.39 -21.59
N VAL A 197 -0.91 2.45 -20.38
CA VAL A 197 0.45 2.94 -20.17
C VAL A 197 1.44 1.83 -19.88
N GLN A 198 1.02 0.76 -19.16
CA GLN A 198 1.89 -0.36 -18.80
C GLN A 198 1.90 -1.45 -19.87
N ARG A 199 3.03 -2.17 -19.92
CA ARG A 199 3.17 -3.43 -20.65
C ARG A 199 2.90 -4.63 -19.72
N SER A 200 3.44 -5.79 -20.06
CA SER A 200 3.42 -6.98 -19.20
C SER A 200 4.18 -6.74 -17.89
N LEU A 201 3.70 -7.32 -16.80
CA LEU A 201 4.39 -7.33 -15.50
C LEU A 201 5.38 -8.51 -15.48
N HIS A 202 6.55 -8.31 -16.11
CA HIS A 202 7.53 -9.38 -16.30
C HIS A 202 8.47 -9.53 -15.09
N TYR A 203 9.33 -8.56 -14.81
CA TYR A 203 10.27 -8.62 -13.70
C TYR A 203 10.29 -7.33 -12.88
N ALA A 204 10.15 -7.45 -11.56
CA ALA A 204 10.30 -6.37 -10.61
C ALA A 204 11.50 -6.59 -9.68
N ILE A 205 12.35 -5.57 -9.57
CA ILE A 205 13.39 -5.46 -8.55
C ILE A 205 12.93 -4.40 -7.56
N ILE A 206 12.63 -4.81 -6.32
CA ILE A 206 12.05 -3.94 -5.30
C ILE A 206 13.17 -3.48 -4.37
N ASP A 207 13.53 -2.19 -4.45
CA ASP A 207 14.46 -1.58 -3.49
C ASP A 207 13.73 -1.25 -2.19
N GLU A 208 14.42 -1.41 -1.07
CA GLU A 208 13.85 -1.31 0.28
C GLU A 208 12.58 -2.16 0.41
N VAL A 209 12.69 -3.43 -0.01
CA VAL A 209 11.57 -4.38 -0.13
C VAL A 209 10.76 -4.55 1.15
N ASP A 210 11.38 -4.40 2.30
CA ASP A 210 10.73 -4.44 3.60
C ASP A 210 9.82 -3.21 3.85
N SER A 211 10.17 -2.04 3.31
CA SER A 211 9.28 -0.89 3.33
C SER A 211 8.06 -1.12 2.44
N VAL A 212 8.30 -1.52 1.21
CA VAL A 212 7.25 -1.66 0.20
C VAL A 212 6.28 -2.80 0.55
N LEU A 213 6.81 -3.98 0.91
CA LEU A 213 6.00 -5.18 1.06
C LEU A 213 5.55 -5.46 2.50
N ILE A 214 6.10 -4.77 3.51
CA ILE A 214 5.71 -4.95 4.92
C ILE A 214 5.08 -3.66 5.47
N ASP A 215 5.79 -2.52 5.45
CA ASP A 215 5.30 -1.29 6.07
C ASP A 215 4.11 -0.69 5.32
N GLU A 216 4.28 -0.48 4.01
CA GLU A 216 3.25 0.13 3.17
C GLU A 216 2.13 -0.84 2.78
N ALA A 217 2.36 -2.15 2.92
CA ALA A 217 1.39 -3.20 2.60
C ALA A 217 0.29 -3.39 3.65
N ARG A 218 0.21 -2.52 4.65
CA ARG A 218 -0.88 -2.49 5.66
C ARG A 218 -2.19 -1.96 5.08
N THR A 219 -2.13 -1.15 4.04
CA THR A 219 -3.30 -0.56 3.37
C THR A 219 -3.26 -0.83 1.88
N PRO A 220 -4.40 -1.16 1.24
CA PRO A 220 -4.44 -1.34 -0.20
C PRO A 220 -4.25 -0.01 -0.94
N LEU A 221 -3.96 -0.09 -2.24
CA LEU A 221 -4.05 1.04 -3.16
C LEU A 221 -5.51 1.24 -3.54
N ILE A 222 -6.01 2.47 -3.45
CA ILE A 222 -7.41 2.81 -3.70
C ILE A 222 -7.48 4.01 -4.63
N ILE A 223 -8.24 3.89 -5.71
CA ILE A 223 -8.67 5.01 -6.56
C ILE A 223 -10.11 5.34 -6.19
N SER A 224 -10.36 6.61 -5.87
CA SER A 224 -11.65 7.10 -5.40
C SER A 224 -12.33 8.03 -6.41
N GLY A 225 -13.65 8.01 -6.44
CA GLY A 225 -14.52 8.93 -7.17
C GLY A 225 -15.59 9.53 -6.27
N GLN A 226 -16.44 10.40 -6.81
CA GLN A 226 -17.54 11.00 -6.04
C GLN A 226 -18.69 10.02 -5.85
N SER A 227 -19.18 9.91 -4.60
CA SER A 227 -20.43 9.20 -4.27
C SER A 227 -21.64 10.12 -4.39
N GLY A 228 -22.80 9.53 -4.72
CA GLY A 228 -24.09 10.22 -4.75
C GLY A 228 -24.78 10.34 -3.38
N LYS A 229 -24.22 9.77 -2.29
CA LYS A 229 -24.85 9.70 -0.96
C LYS A 229 -24.97 11.05 -0.27
N SER A 230 -25.95 11.18 0.65
CA SER A 230 -26.24 12.41 1.39
C SER A 230 -25.24 12.66 2.50
N THR A 231 -24.78 13.90 2.64
CA THR A 231 -23.87 14.32 3.72
C THR A 231 -24.56 14.65 5.04
N LYS A 232 -25.89 14.79 5.04
CA LYS A 232 -26.66 15.22 6.22
C LYS A 232 -26.66 14.20 7.36
N LEU A 233 -26.57 12.91 7.04
CA LEU A 233 -26.61 11.86 8.06
C LEU A 233 -25.39 11.95 9.00
N TYR A 234 -24.21 12.33 8.50
CA TYR A 234 -23.01 12.53 9.32
C TYR A 234 -23.19 13.63 10.38
N GLU A 235 -23.82 14.74 10.00
CA GLU A 235 -24.09 15.84 10.94
C GLU A 235 -25.09 15.41 12.03
N VAL A 236 -26.12 14.65 11.66
CA VAL A 236 -27.12 14.13 12.61
C VAL A 236 -26.51 13.11 13.56
N CYS A 237 -25.67 12.21 13.05
CA CYS A 237 -24.95 11.23 13.88
C CYS A 237 -23.94 11.90 14.82
N ASP A 238 -23.28 12.98 14.41
CA ASP A 238 -22.39 13.76 15.29
C ASP A 238 -23.16 14.36 16.48
N ILE A 239 -24.36 14.92 16.24
CA ILE A 239 -25.21 15.46 17.30
C ILE A 239 -25.58 14.37 18.32
N LEU A 240 -25.93 13.17 17.86
CA LEU A 240 -26.27 12.06 18.74
C LEU A 240 -25.02 11.52 19.46
N ALA A 241 -23.89 11.38 18.79
CA ALA A 241 -22.64 10.89 19.40
C ALA A 241 -22.18 11.73 20.60
N ARG A 242 -22.46 13.05 20.59
CA ARG A 242 -22.16 13.97 21.71
C ARG A 242 -23.09 13.79 22.89
N GLN A 243 -24.24 13.13 22.73
CA GLN A 243 -25.23 12.89 23.79
C GLN A 243 -25.05 11.50 24.42
N LEU A 244 -24.34 10.60 23.80
CA LEU A 244 -24.06 9.26 24.28
C LEU A 244 -22.93 9.29 25.32
N GLU A 245 -23.05 8.48 26.36
CA GLU A 245 -22.09 8.39 27.45
C GLU A 245 -21.14 7.21 27.28
N ARG A 246 -19.84 7.48 27.41
CA ARG A 246 -18.81 6.41 27.39
C ARG A 246 -18.91 5.55 28.64
N GLY A 247 -18.96 4.25 28.45
CA GLY A 247 -18.93 3.26 29.52
C GLY A 247 -17.60 2.54 29.63
N GLU A 248 -17.51 1.64 30.59
CA GLU A 248 -16.37 0.76 30.84
C GLU A 248 -16.85 -0.70 30.83
N ALA A 249 -16.04 -1.61 30.29
CA ALA A 249 -16.25 -3.05 30.43
C ALA A 249 -15.47 -3.57 31.64
N SER A 250 -16.11 -4.26 32.55
CA SER A 250 -15.44 -4.90 33.69
C SER A 250 -14.76 -6.18 33.22
N GLY A 251 -13.46 -6.12 32.90
CA GLY A 251 -12.62 -7.27 32.55
C GLY A 251 -11.90 -7.10 31.21
N GLU A 252 -10.68 -7.66 31.11
CA GLU A 252 -10.01 -7.75 29.79
C GLU A 252 -10.82 -8.69 28.88
N MET A 253 -11.29 -8.19 27.74
CA MET A 253 -11.84 -9.03 26.65
C MET A 253 -10.76 -9.98 26.13
N THR A 254 -10.44 -11.01 26.86
CA THR A 254 -9.68 -12.13 26.32
C THR A 254 -10.65 -13.05 25.58
N LYS A 255 -10.26 -13.53 24.38
CA LYS A 255 -11.01 -14.57 23.64
C LYS A 255 -11.41 -15.77 24.52
N MET A 256 -10.79 -15.92 25.66
CA MET A 256 -11.00 -16.99 26.62
C MET A 256 -12.22 -16.73 27.53
N ALA A 257 -12.51 -15.47 27.88
CA ALA A 257 -13.68 -15.10 28.69
C ALA A 257 -14.98 -15.25 27.88
N ALA A 258 -14.97 -14.88 26.60
CA ALA A 258 -16.10 -15.09 25.70
C ALA A 258 -16.41 -16.60 25.47
N ILE A 259 -15.40 -17.47 25.48
CA ILE A 259 -15.55 -18.93 25.34
C ILE A 259 -16.09 -19.55 26.63
N MET A 260 -15.82 -18.95 27.80
CA MET A 260 -16.25 -19.45 29.11
C MET A 260 -17.65 -18.99 29.52
N GLY A 261 -18.33 -18.12 28.74
CA GLY A 261 -19.69 -17.67 29.04
C GLY A 261 -19.78 -16.76 30.27
N GLU A 262 -18.71 -16.04 30.59
CA GLU A 262 -18.77 -15.01 31.65
C GLU A 262 -19.54 -13.80 31.11
N GLU A 263 -20.67 -13.46 31.76
CA GLU A 263 -21.41 -12.21 31.46
C GLU A 263 -20.53 -11.04 31.86
N ILE A 264 -20.14 -10.24 30.86
CA ILE A 264 -19.40 -9.00 31.06
C ILE A 264 -20.43 -7.93 31.37
N GLU A 265 -20.39 -7.35 32.56
CA GLU A 265 -21.19 -6.16 32.87
C GLU A 265 -20.63 -4.96 32.10
N GLU A 266 -21.38 -4.51 31.09
CA GLU A 266 -21.11 -3.32 30.30
C GLU A 266 -21.87 -2.14 30.90
N THR A 267 -21.23 -1.00 31.12
CA THR A 267 -21.84 0.23 31.58
C THR A 267 -21.82 1.30 30.46
N GLY A 268 -22.74 2.28 30.56
CA GLY A 268 -22.81 3.37 29.56
C GLY A 268 -23.40 2.95 28.21
N ASP A 269 -23.35 3.85 27.24
CA ASP A 269 -23.97 3.68 25.93
C ASP A 269 -23.03 3.06 24.89
N TYR A 270 -21.72 3.22 25.09
CA TYR A 270 -20.72 2.63 24.19
C TYR A 270 -19.38 2.40 24.92
N ILE A 271 -18.63 1.43 24.42
CA ILE A 271 -17.33 1.04 24.95
C ILE A 271 -16.25 1.32 23.88
N VAL A 272 -15.10 1.87 24.32
CA VAL A 272 -13.95 2.17 23.47
C VAL A 272 -12.80 1.25 23.80
N ASN A 273 -12.33 0.49 22.83
CA ASN A 273 -11.08 -0.25 22.91
C ASN A 273 -9.98 0.53 22.17
N GLU A 274 -9.20 1.30 22.91
CA GLU A 274 -8.12 2.13 22.35
C GLU A 274 -7.01 1.30 21.69
N LYS A 275 -6.78 0.08 22.20
CA LYS A 275 -5.74 -0.82 21.71
C LYS A 275 -6.03 -1.38 20.33
N ASP A 276 -7.29 -1.71 20.07
CA ASP A 276 -7.76 -2.27 18.81
C ASP A 276 -8.40 -1.19 17.90
N LYS A 277 -8.49 0.05 18.40
CA LYS A 277 -9.13 1.21 17.73
C LYS A 277 -10.58 0.94 17.33
N ILE A 278 -11.33 0.25 18.19
CA ILE A 278 -12.73 -0.14 17.96
C ILE A 278 -13.64 0.55 18.98
N VAL A 279 -14.84 0.91 18.52
CA VAL A 279 -15.95 1.41 19.36
C VAL A 279 -17.16 0.52 19.12
N ASN A 280 -17.77 0.03 20.21
CA ASN A 280 -18.97 -0.78 20.17
C ASN A 280 -20.09 -0.11 20.97
N LEU A 281 -21.32 -0.18 20.43
CA LEU A 281 -22.51 0.24 21.19
C LEU A 281 -22.90 -0.86 22.18
N THR A 282 -23.34 -0.49 23.38
CA THR A 282 -23.98 -1.38 24.34
C THR A 282 -25.48 -1.53 24.01
N GLU A 283 -26.17 -2.43 24.70
CA GLU A 283 -27.64 -2.56 24.55
C GLU A 283 -28.36 -1.25 24.86
N GLU A 284 -27.91 -0.49 25.86
CA GLU A 284 -28.50 0.81 26.21
C GLU A 284 -28.24 1.84 25.10
N GLY A 285 -27.03 1.85 24.55
CA GLY A 285 -26.68 2.70 23.40
C GLY A 285 -27.53 2.39 22.16
N VAL A 286 -27.71 1.13 21.82
CA VAL A 286 -28.59 0.72 20.72
C VAL A 286 -30.01 1.26 20.90
N LYS A 287 -30.62 1.07 22.08
CA LYS A 287 -31.97 1.57 22.38
C LYS A 287 -32.08 3.11 22.25
N LYS A 288 -31.03 3.85 22.66
CA LYS A 288 -30.99 5.30 22.50
C LYS A 288 -30.92 5.74 21.03
N VAL A 289 -30.11 5.03 20.21
CA VAL A 289 -30.00 5.25 18.76
C VAL A 289 -31.33 4.99 18.06
N GLU A 290 -31.96 3.86 18.33
CA GLU A 290 -33.27 3.46 17.79
C GLU A 290 -34.35 4.52 18.11
N LYS A 291 -34.37 4.96 19.36
CA LYS A 291 -35.31 6.02 19.80
C LYS A 291 -35.07 7.34 19.12
N PHE A 292 -33.83 7.74 18.91
CA PHE A 292 -33.46 9.01 18.26
C PHE A 292 -33.84 9.05 16.81
N PHE A 293 -33.60 7.95 16.06
CA PHE A 293 -33.93 7.85 14.64
C PHE A 293 -35.33 7.33 14.37
N HIS A 294 -36.13 7.01 15.41
CA HIS A 294 -37.50 6.46 15.32
C HIS A 294 -37.55 5.17 14.49
N ILE A 295 -36.59 4.27 14.68
CA ILE A 295 -36.49 2.95 14.05
C ILE A 295 -36.79 1.85 15.06
N GLU A 296 -37.28 0.70 14.60
CA GLU A 296 -37.66 -0.43 15.47
C GLU A 296 -36.46 -1.33 15.81
N ASN A 297 -35.54 -1.52 14.88
CA ASN A 297 -34.37 -2.38 15.05
C ASN A 297 -33.18 -1.83 14.25
N LEU A 298 -32.09 -1.48 14.94
CA LEU A 298 -30.88 -0.96 14.34
C LEU A 298 -30.12 -2.01 13.49
N ALA A 299 -30.31 -3.30 13.78
CA ALA A 299 -29.64 -4.38 13.06
C ALA A 299 -30.31 -4.76 11.71
N ASP A 300 -31.45 -4.18 11.39
CA ASP A 300 -32.12 -4.44 10.11
C ASP A 300 -31.27 -3.94 8.93
N PRO A 301 -31.27 -4.65 7.79
CA PRO A 301 -30.49 -4.26 6.60
C PRO A 301 -30.73 -2.82 6.12
N GLU A 302 -31.96 -2.30 6.30
CA GLU A 302 -32.33 -0.94 5.93
C GLU A 302 -31.69 0.13 6.84
N ASN A 303 -31.29 -0.23 8.06
CA ASN A 303 -30.74 0.67 9.07
C ASN A 303 -29.21 0.55 9.21
N LEU A 304 -28.55 -0.30 8.46
CA LEU A 304 -27.09 -0.50 8.52
C LEU A 304 -26.28 0.78 8.26
N GLU A 305 -26.81 1.68 7.41
CA GLU A 305 -26.18 2.98 7.15
C GLU A 305 -26.18 3.87 8.40
N ILE A 306 -27.26 3.87 9.17
CA ILE A 306 -27.37 4.60 10.45
C ILE A 306 -26.40 4.01 11.48
N GLN A 307 -26.41 2.69 11.62
CA GLN A 307 -25.48 1.97 12.53
C GLN A 307 -24.02 2.30 12.20
N HIS A 308 -23.66 2.24 10.93
CA HIS A 308 -22.32 2.55 10.48
C HIS A 308 -21.92 3.99 10.81
N ASN A 309 -22.75 4.95 10.45
CA ASN A 309 -22.45 6.37 10.66
C ASN A 309 -22.35 6.76 12.14
N ILE A 310 -23.17 6.19 13.04
CA ILE A 310 -23.06 6.46 14.46
C ILE A 310 -21.76 5.90 15.05
N ILE A 311 -21.34 4.69 14.63
CA ILE A 311 -20.05 4.11 15.03
C ILE A 311 -18.89 4.99 14.55
N LEU A 312 -18.95 5.50 13.32
CA LEU A 312 -17.94 6.43 12.79
C LEU A 312 -17.89 7.73 13.56
N ALA A 313 -19.04 8.32 13.93
CA ALA A 313 -19.10 9.51 14.75
C ALA A 313 -18.47 9.28 16.13
N LEU A 314 -18.77 8.16 16.78
CA LEU A 314 -18.15 7.78 18.05
C LEU A 314 -16.63 7.53 17.92
N ARG A 315 -16.18 6.90 16.84
CA ARG A 315 -14.75 6.74 16.54
C ARG A 315 -14.06 8.09 16.33
N ALA A 316 -14.68 8.98 15.58
CA ALA A 316 -14.14 10.32 15.35
C ALA A 316 -13.96 11.10 16.66
N HIS A 317 -14.90 10.97 17.62
CA HIS A 317 -14.82 11.64 18.91
C HIS A 317 -13.79 11.04 19.87
N ASN A 318 -13.66 9.70 19.90
CA ASN A 318 -12.90 9.00 20.93
C ASN A 318 -11.51 8.52 20.50
N LEU A 319 -11.27 8.34 19.20
CA LEU A 319 -10.06 7.72 18.68
C LEU A 319 -9.29 8.58 17.65
N MET A 320 -9.86 9.77 17.30
CA MET A 320 -9.22 10.67 16.34
C MET A 320 -9.00 12.03 17.00
N PHE A 321 -7.76 12.43 17.17
CA PHE A 321 -7.37 13.61 17.91
C PHE A 321 -6.82 14.69 16.98
N LYS A 322 -7.31 15.92 17.18
CA LYS A 322 -6.81 17.09 16.47
C LYS A 322 -5.35 17.36 16.83
N ASP A 323 -4.58 17.78 15.85
CA ASP A 323 -3.12 18.04 15.92
C ASP A 323 -2.25 16.78 16.15
N GLN A 324 -2.86 15.58 16.22
CA GLN A 324 -2.18 14.28 16.21
C GLN A 324 -2.48 13.50 14.94
N ASP A 325 -3.76 13.15 14.75
CA ASP A 325 -4.20 12.35 13.60
C ASP A 325 -4.58 13.23 12.41
N TYR A 326 -5.04 14.44 12.65
CA TYR A 326 -5.42 15.41 11.64
C TYR A 326 -5.24 16.85 12.11
N VAL A 327 -5.18 17.78 11.15
CA VAL A 327 -5.21 19.23 11.41
C VAL A 327 -6.34 19.86 10.62
N VAL A 328 -6.91 20.96 11.17
CA VAL A 328 -7.93 21.76 10.49
C VAL A 328 -7.26 23.00 9.90
N LYS A 329 -7.32 23.16 8.58
CA LYS A 329 -6.74 24.30 7.88
C LYS A 329 -7.60 24.69 6.69
N ASP A 330 -7.89 25.99 6.55
CA ASP A 330 -8.65 26.55 5.41
C ASP A 330 -10.04 25.89 5.22
N ASP A 331 -10.72 25.58 6.33
CA ASP A 331 -12.01 24.87 6.39
C ASP A 331 -11.96 23.43 5.81
N GLU A 332 -10.79 22.80 5.88
CA GLU A 332 -10.56 21.42 5.45
C GLU A 332 -9.84 20.61 6.53
N ILE A 333 -10.17 19.32 6.60
CA ILE A 333 -9.44 18.34 7.41
C ILE A 333 -8.26 17.82 6.59
N LEU A 334 -7.06 17.90 7.14
CA LEU A 334 -5.84 17.36 6.56
C LEU A 334 -5.29 16.26 7.47
N ILE A 335 -5.11 15.07 6.90
CA ILE A 335 -4.58 13.92 7.65
C ILE A 335 -3.11 14.15 8.01
N VAL A 336 -2.74 13.76 9.22
CA VAL A 336 -1.35 13.63 9.66
C VAL A 336 -0.99 12.15 9.66
N ASP A 337 0.08 11.79 8.98
CA ASP A 337 0.56 10.42 8.94
C ASP A 337 1.10 9.99 10.32
N GLU A 338 0.55 8.95 10.90
CA GLU A 338 0.92 8.41 12.21
C GLU A 338 2.41 8.04 12.31
N PHE A 339 3.05 7.61 11.20
CA PHE A 339 4.44 7.18 11.18
C PHE A 339 5.45 8.31 10.89
N THR A 340 5.06 9.22 10.02
CA THR A 340 5.97 10.29 9.57
C THR A 340 5.62 11.64 10.19
N GLY A 341 4.43 11.79 10.79
CA GLY A 341 3.87 13.03 11.27
C GLY A 341 3.65 14.07 10.16
N ARG A 342 3.63 13.64 8.90
CA ARG A 342 3.45 14.50 7.73
C ARG A 342 1.99 14.84 7.52
N ILE A 343 1.72 16.10 7.22
CA ILE A 343 0.43 16.47 6.64
C ILE A 343 0.35 15.89 5.25
N MET A 344 -0.72 15.13 4.98
CA MET A 344 -0.99 14.50 3.70
C MET A 344 -2.09 15.25 2.95
N PRO A 345 -1.75 16.26 2.12
CA PRO A 345 -2.73 16.98 1.35
C PRO A 345 -3.39 16.06 0.33
N GLY A 346 -4.70 16.17 0.18
CA GLY A 346 -5.46 15.36 -0.78
C GLY A 346 -5.85 13.98 -0.30
N ARG A 347 -5.28 13.46 0.80
CA ARG A 347 -5.73 12.22 1.45
C ARG A 347 -6.98 12.42 2.28
N ARG A 348 -7.81 11.38 2.29
CA ARG A 348 -9.00 11.30 3.14
C ARG A 348 -9.02 9.96 3.86
N TYR A 349 -9.56 9.91 5.06
CA TYR A 349 -9.88 8.64 5.70
C TYR A 349 -10.97 7.94 4.91
N SER A 350 -10.88 6.62 4.79
CA SER A 350 -11.87 5.77 4.12
C SER A 350 -13.16 5.63 4.94
N ASP A 351 -14.14 5.02 4.31
CA ASP A 351 -15.34 4.48 4.93
C ASP A 351 -16.20 5.52 5.68
N GLY A 352 -16.18 6.78 5.25
CA GLY A 352 -16.94 7.84 5.90
C GLY A 352 -16.31 8.45 7.16
N LEU A 353 -15.17 7.92 7.66
CA LEU A 353 -14.50 8.45 8.84
C LEU A 353 -14.06 9.90 8.65
N HIS A 354 -13.62 10.28 7.45
CA HIS A 354 -13.23 11.65 7.14
C HIS A 354 -14.40 12.60 7.28
N GLN A 355 -15.57 12.23 6.78
CA GLN A 355 -16.83 12.99 6.89
C GLN A 355 -17.29 13.09 8.35
N ALA A 356 -17.13 12.02 9.13
CA ALA A 356 -17.43 12.04 10.54
C ALA A 356 -16.50 13.03 11.30
N ILE A 357 -15.24 13.14 10.91
CA ILE A 357 -14.30 14.14 11.46
C ILE A 357 -14.67 15.54 10.96
N GLU A 358 -15.04 15.72 9.68
CA GLU A 358 -15.53 16.99 9.15
C GLU A 358 -16.76 17.47 9.94
N ALA A 359 -17.72 16.57 10.24
CA ALA A 359 -18.89 16.87 11.07
C ALA A 359 -18.49 17.24 12.52
N LYS A 360 -17.58 16.47 13.13
CA LYS A 360 -17.05 16.73 14.48
C LYS A 360 -16.42 18.11 14.62
N GLU A 361 -15.63 18.55 13.65
CA GLU A 361 -14.92 19.83 13.64
C GLU A 361 -15.76 20.98 13.06
N HIS A 362 -17.01 20.72 12.69
CA HIS A 362 -17.95 21.69 12.11
C HIS A 362 -17.41 22.38 10.83
N VAL A 363 -16.59 21.68 10.07
CA VAL A 363 -16.21 22.08 8.72
C VAL A 363 -17.22 21.54 7.72
N LYS A 364 -17.25 22.07 6.52
CA LYS A 364 -18.19 21.63 5.50
C LYS A 364 -17.99 20.16 5.16
N VAL A 365 -18.95 19.31 5.48
CA VAL A 365 -18.93 17.88 5.13
C VAL A 365 -18.97 17.73 3.61
N LYS A 366 -17.89 17.21 3.03
CA LYS A 366 -17.80 16.93 1.60
C LYS A 366 -18.45 15.58 1.29
N ARG A 367 -18.92 15.42 0.05
CA ARG A 367 -19.50 14.14 -0.39
C ARG A 367 -18.53 13.00 -0.15
N GLU A 368 -19.06 11.84 0.20
CA GLU A 368 -18.32 10.62 0.37
C GLU A 368 -17.61 10.25 -0.93
N SER A 369 -16.40 9.74 -0.81
CA SER A 369 -15.67 9.20 -1.95
C SER A 369 -16.01 7.73 -2.08
N ARG A 370 -16.45 7.31 -3.27
CA ARG A 370 -16.68 5.91 -3.61
C ARG A 370 -15.39 5.27 -4.11
N THR A 371 -15.12 4.05 -3.71
CA THR A 371 -14.00 3.26 -4.24
C THR A 371 -14.29 2.84 -5.68
N LEU A 372 -13.46 3.28 -6.62
CA LEU A 372 -13.57 2.92 -8.04
C LEU A 372 -12.74 1.70 -8.39
N ALA A 373 -11.55 1.60 -7.81
CA ALA A 373 -10.66 0.47 -8.00
C ALA A 373 -9.74 0.33 -6.78
N THR A 374 -9.42 -0.91 -6.43
CA THR A 374 -8.53 -1.22 -5.29
C THR A 374 -7.71 -2.46 -5.59
N ILE A 375 -6.49 -2.52 -5.03
CA ILE A 375 -5.64 -3.71 -5.00
C ILE A 375 -4.67 -3.63 -3.83
N THR A 376 -4.41 -4.74 -3.16
CA THR A 376 -3.35 -4.80 -2.15
C THR A 376 -1.97 -4.89 -2.82
N PHE A 377 -0.92 -4.40 -2.14
CA PHE A 377 0.46 -4.55 -2.65
C PHE A 377 0.82 -6.03 -2.82
N GLN A 378 0.35 -6.88 -1.92
CA GLN A 378 0.57 -8.31 -1.97
C GLN A 378 0.06 -8.90 -3.30
N ASN A 379 -1.20 -8.65 -3.62
CA ASN A 379 -1.81 -9.15 -4.84
C ASN A 379 -1.22 -8.49 -6.10
N PHE A 380 -0.87 -7.20 -6.03
CA PHE A 380 -0.27 -6.51 -7.14
C PHE A 380 1.12 -7.08 -7.50
N PHE A 381 2.05 -7.18 -6.53
CA PHE A 381 3.39 -7.70 -6.80
C PHE A 381 3.39 -9.21 -7.12
N ASN A 382 2.37 -9.96 -6.67
CA ASN A 382 2.20 -11.35 -7.04
C ASN A 382 1.83 -11.56 -8.54
N LYS A 383 1.44 -10.50 -9.26
CA LYS A 383 1.18 -10.55 -10.72
C LYS A 383 2.44 -10.59 -11.57
N TYR A 384 3.59 -10.18 -11.04
CA TYR A 384 4.84 -10.29 -11.76
C TYR A 384 5.24 -11.75 -11.96
N LYS A 385 5.70 -12.09 -13.17
CA LYS A 385 6.25 -13.43 -13.46
C LYS A 385 7.47 -13.71 -12.58
N LYS A 386 8.30 -12.69 -12.36
CA LYS A 386 9.50 -12.75 -11.53
C LYS A 386 9.58 -11.50 -10.66
N ARG A 387 9.90 -11.65 -9.41
CA ARG A 387 10.12 -10.55 -8.47
C ARG A 387 11.29 -10.87 -7.56
N SER A 388 12.01 -9.85 -7.18
CA SER A 388 13.11 -9.91 -6.22
C SER A 388 13.14 -8.63 -5.39
N GLY A 389 13.87 -8.67 -4.29
CA GLY A 389 13.95 -7.53 -3.39
C GLY A 389 15.33 -7.37 -2.78
N MET A 390 15.65 -6.15 -2.40
CA MET A 390 16.87 -5.83 -1.66
C MET A 390 16.58 -4.86 -0.53
N THR A 391 17.22 -5.08 0.62
CA THR A 391 17.18 -4.20 1.79
C THR A 391 18.32 -4.54 2.74
N GLY A 392 18.52 -3.74 3.78
CA GLY A 392 19.48 -4.01 4.86
C GLY A 392 18.94 -4.82 6.03
N THR A 393 17.64 -5.16 6.04
CA THR A 393 16.91 -5.59 7.24
C THR A 393 15.72 -6.54 6.97
N ALA A 394 15.83 -7.51 6.08
CA ALA A 394 14.73 -8.41 5.73
C ALA A 394 14.62 -9.67 6.61
N LEU A 395 15.73 -10.13 7.19
CA LEU A 395 15.79 -11.44 7.85
C LEU A 395 14.82 -11.59 9.03
N THR A 396 14.49 -10.50 9.71
CA THR A 396 13.51 -10.50 10.80
C THR A 396 12.11 -10.89 10.34
N GLU A 397 11.78 -10.60 9.08
CA GLU A 397 10.47 -10.83 8.45
C GLU A 397 10.53 -11.96 7.40
N GLU A 398 11.60 -12.79 7.39
CA GLU A 398 11.77 -13.87 6.39
C GLU A 398 10.54 -14.77 6.28
N LYS A 399 9.89 -15.07 7.40
CA LYS A 399 8.69 -15.89 7.43
C LYS A 399 7.57 -15.27 6.59
N GLU A 400 7.31 -13.97 6.75
CA GLU A 400 6.27 -13.26 6.01
C GLU A 400 6.59 -13.19 4.52
N PHE A 401 7.84 -12.88 4.15
CA PHE A 401 8.25 -12.87 2.76
C PHE A 401 8.08 -14.23 2.07
N ARG A 402 8.33 -15.30 2.78
CA ARG A 402 8.14 -16.65 2.26
C ARG A 402 6.66 -17.03 2.15
N ASP A 403 5.88 -16.80 3.21
CA ASP A 403 4.49 -17.24 3.31
C ASP A 403 3.57 -16.47 2.36
N ILE A 404 3.81 -15.17 2.15
CA ILE A 404 2.96 -14.28 1.34
C ILE A 404 3.49 -14.12 -0.10
N TYR A 405 4.81 -13.92 -0.25
CA TYR A 405 5.41 -13.56 -1.53
C TYR A 405 6.21 -14.70 -2.17
N GLY A 406 6.39 -15.83 -1.49
CA GLY A 406 7.21 -16.94 -1.97
C GLY A 406 8.69 -16.62 -2.10
N MET A 407 9.16 -15.52 -1.48
CA MET A 407 10.55 -15.09 -1.54
C MET A 407 11.27 -15.42 -0.23
N ASP A 408 12.42 -16.05 -0.31
CA ASP A 408 13.29 -16.26 0.83
C ASP A 408 14.39 -15.19 0.91
N VAL A 409 14.94 -15.01 2.10
CA VAL A 409 15.97 -14.01 2.39
C VAL A 409 17.35 -14.66 2.45
N VAL A 410 18.31 -14.08 1.77
CA VAL A 410 19.72 -14.46 1.86
C VAL A 410 20.54 -13.29 2.39
N GLU A 411 21.11 -13.46 3.57
CA GLU A 411 22.02 -12.47 4.16
C GLU A 411 23.38 -12.56 3.48
N ILE A 412 23.84 -11.44 2.92
CA ILE A 412 25.10 -11.34 2.21
C ILE A 412 26.13 -10.68 3.14
N PRO A 413 27.35 -11.23 3.27
CA PRO A 413 28.37 -10.61 4.09
C PRO A 413 28.74 -9.23 3.55
N THR A 414 29.15 -8.33 4.46
CA THR A 414 29.68 -7.02 4.08
C THR A 414 31.03 -7.13 3.39
N ASN A 415 31.31 -6.20 2.47
CA ASN A 415 32.61 -6.15 1.76
C ASN A 415 33.77 -5.94 2.74
N VAL A 416 33.59 -5.07 3.73
CA VAL A 416 34.53 -4.85 4.84
C VAL A 416 33.81 -5.15 6.16
N PRO A 417 34.47 -5.78 7.15
CA PRO A 417 33.83 -6.07 8.43
C PRO A 417 33.31 -4.80 9.12
N VAL A 418 32.10 -4.89 9.71
CA VAL A 418 31.47 -3.78 10.45
C VAL A 418 32.27 -3.51 11.74
N GLN A 419 32.69 -2.26 11.93
CA GLN A 419 33.45 -1.81 13.13
C GLN A 419 32.53 -1.09 14.15
N ARG A 420 31.26 -0.84 13.82
CA ARG A 420 30.30 -0.17 14.70
C ARG A 420 30.12 -0.95 16.00
N LYS A 421 30.07 -0.22 17.12
CA LYS A 421 29.75 -0.76 18.45
C LYS A 421 28.31 -0.48 18.79
N ASP A 422 27.50 -1.53 18.93
CA ASP A 422 26.13 -1.43 19.38
C ASP A 422 26.08 -1.63 20.89
N LEU A 423 25.82 -0.55 21.64
CA LEU A 423 25.74 -0.57 23.10
C LEU A 423 24.36 -1.03 23.56
N ASP A 424 24.32 -1.54 24.79
CA ASP A 424 23.06 -1.92 25.45
C ASP A 424 22.18 -0.68 25.68
N ASP A 425 20.86 -0.92 25.75
CA ASP A 425 19.88 0.14 25.93
C ASP A 425 20.05 0.84 27.29
N ALA A 426 19.93 2.16 27.30
CA ALA A 426 19.90 2.98 28.50
C ALA A 426 18.44 3.22 28.90
N VAL A 427 17.99 2.63 30.01
CA VAL A 427 16.60 2.70 30.46
C VAL A 427 16.46 3.67 31.63
N TYR A 428 15.43 4.52 31.57
CA TYR A 428 15.10 5.54 32.57
C TYR A 428 13.65 5.40 33.02
N MET A 429 13.32 5.89 34.22
CA MET A 429 11.96 5.84 34.77
C MET A 429 11.04 6.75 33.96
N THR A 430 11.46 7.99 33.66
CA THR A 430 10.60 9.02 33.03
C THR A 430 11.17 9.51 31.70
N LYS A 431 10.29 9.98 30.83
CA LYS A 431 10.67 10.65 29.54
C LYS A 431 11.57 11.86 29.78
N LYS A 432 11.36 12.60 30.88
CA LYS A 432 12.14 13.79 31.22
C LYS A 432 13.61 13.45 31.52
N GLU A 433 13.85 12.40 32.29
CA GLU A 433 15.19 11.89 32.61
C GLU A 433 15.90 11.40 31.36
N LYS A 434 15.19 10.63 30.55
CA LYS A 434 15.65 10.12 29.25
C LYS A 434 16.14 11.26 28.35
N TYR A 435 15.34 12.29 28.12
CA TYR A 435 15.72 13.41 27.25
C TYR A 435 16.90 14.20 27.81
N ARG A 436 16.99 14.35 29.14
CA ARG A 436 18.16 14.99 29.76
C ARG A 436 19.42 14.16 29.48
N ALA A 437 19.37 12.85 29.65
CA ALA A 437 20.49 11.96 29.34
C ALA A 437 20.89 12.00 27.86
N VAL A 438 19.94 12.06 26.95
CA VAL A 438 20.18 12.23 25.50
C VAL A 438 20.94 13.53 25.22
N ILE A 439 20.53 14.66 25.82
CA ILE A 439 21.21 15.95 25.63
C ILE A 439 22.64 15.92 26.19
N GLU A 440 22.87 15.33 27.36
CA GLU A 440 24.20 15.18 27.94
C GLU A 440 25.10 14.31 27.05
N GLU A 441 24.58 13.27 26.44
CA GLU A 441 25.34 12.41 25.55
C GLU A 441 25.70 13.13 24.23
N ILE A 442 24.76 13.95 23.70
CA ILE A 442 25.03 14.79 22.53
C ILE A 442 26.16 15.80 22.86
N LYS A 443 26.16 16.43 24.05
CA LYS A 443 27.22 17.34 24.47
C LYS A 443 28.59 16.64 24.50
N LYS A 444 28.65 15.46 25.10
CA LYS A 444 29.90 14.67 25.18
C LYS A 444 30.44 14.29 23.79
N ALA A 445 29.54 13.95 22.85
CA ALA A 445 29.93 13.66 21.48
C ALA A 445 30.40 14.92 20.74
N HIS A 446 29.69 16.03 20.92
CA HIS A 446 30.01 17.32 20.31
C HIS A 446 31.41 17.84 20.79
N GLU A 447 31.74 17.70 22.09
CA GLU A 447 33.04 18.02 22.62
C GLU A 447 34.18 17.20 21.99
N LYS A 448 33.89 15.97 21.54
CA LYS A 448 34.83 15.08 20.85
C LYS A 448 34.87 15.29 19.33
N GLN A 449 34.10 16.24 18.80
CA GLN A 449 33.92 16.48 17.38
C GLN A 449 33.24 15.29 16.65
N GLN A 450 32.62 14.40 17.38
CA GLN A 450 31.90 13.23 16.83
C GLN A 450 30.55 13.66 16.30
N PRO A 451 30.20 13.34 15.02
CA PRO A 451 28.89 13.63 14.50
C PRO A 451 27.81 12.73 15.15
N VAL A 452 26.63 13.31 15.39
CA VAL A 452 25.52 12.64 16.06
C VAL A 452 24.27 12.67 15.20
N LEU A 453 23.65 11.50 15.01
CA LEU A 453 22.33 11.37 14.43
C LEU A 453 21.34 10.87 15.50
N VAL A 454 20.37 11.72 15.83
CA VAL A 454 19.32 11.42 16.81
C VAL A 454 18.07 10.95 16.08
N GLY A 455 17.67 9.69 16.27
CA GLY A 455 16.44 9.11 15.75
C GLY A 455 15.27 9.35 16.71
N THR A 456 14.18 9.91 16.19
CA THR A 456 12.93 10.14 16.93
C THR A 456 11.77 9.46 16.22
N ILE A 457 10.73 9.06 16.95
CA ILE A 457 9.51 8.47 16.38
C ILE A 457 8.57 9.58 15.91
N THR A 458 8.37 10.62 16.74
CA THR A 458 7.40 11.69 16.46
C THR A 458 8.07 13.03 16.15
N ILE A 459 7.36 13.88 15.42
CA ILE A 459 7.78 15.28 15.16
C ILE A 459 7.84 16.06 16.47
N GLU A 460 6.90 15.84 17.40
CA GLU A 460 6.87 16.50 18.69
C GLU A 460 8.16 16.24 19.49
N THR A 461 8.62 15.01 19.53
CA THR A 461 9.89 14.65 20.17
C THR A 461 11.08 15.35 19.47
N SER A 462 11.07 15.40 18.13
CA SER A 462 12.10 16.15 17.37
C SER A 462 12.12 17.64 17.73
N GLU A 463 10.95 18.28 17.80
CA GLU A 463 10.83 19.69 18.14
C GLU A 463 11.22 19.97 19.61
N LEU A 464 10.83 19.08 20.53
CA LEU A 464 11.20 19.15 21.94
C LEU A 464 12.73 19.10 22.11
N LEU A 465 13.37 18.10 21.52
CA LEU A 465 14.83 17.97 21.56
C LEU A 465 15.53 19.16 20.90
N SER A 466 15.00 19.65 19.77
CA SER A 466 15.50 20.87 19.11
C SER A 466 15.45 22.09 20.03
N LYS A 467 14.33 22.28 20.76
CA LYS A 467 14.21 23.37 21.75
C LYS A 467 15.21 23.21 22.90
N MET A 468 15.45 21.99 23.36
CA MET A 468 16.43 21.72 24.42
C MET A 468 17.85 22.01 23.95
N LEU A 469 18.25 21.53 22.75
CA LEU A 469 19.59 21.79 22.17
C LEU A 469 19.85 23.27 21.92
N LYS A 470 18.83 24.01 21.47
CA LYS A 470 18.92 25.48 21.33
C LYS A 470 19.20 26.19 22.65
N ARG A 471 18.62 25.73 23.76
CA ARG A 471 18.87 26.28 25.10
C ARG A 471 20.31 26.02 25.56
N GLU A 472 20.87 24.89 25.15
CA GLU A 472 22.28 24.54 25.43
C GLU A 472 23.26 25.12 24.44
N GLY A 473 22.79 25.88 23.44
CA GLY A 473 23.65 26.55 22.45
C GLY A 473 24.28 25.63 21.42
N ILE A 474 23.75 24.41 21.25
CA ILE A 474 24.27 23.43 20.29
C ILE A 474 23.60 23.66 18.93
N ALA A 475 24.41 23.95 17.90
CA ALA A 475 23.94 24.04 16.53
C ALA A 475 23.52 22.64 16.03
N HIS A 476 22.33 22.57 15.42
CA HIS A 476 21.78 21.30 14.93
C HIS A 476 20.82 21.49 13.76
N ASN A 477 20.67 20.45 12.96
CA ASN A 477 19.69 20.36 11.88
C ASN A 477 18.55 19.45 12.31
N VAL A 478 17.33 19.76 11.85
CA VAL A 478 16.15 18.92 12.07
C VAL A 478 15.61 18.46 10.73
N LEU A 479 15.66 17.15 10.51
CA LEU A 479 15.05 16.45 9.39
C LEU A 479 13.66 16.01 9.81
N ASN A 480 12.68 16.79 9.42
CA ASN A 480 11.30 16.39 9.52
C ASN A 480 10.65 16.50 8.14
N ALA A 481 9.55 15.82 7.99
CA ALA A 481 8.78 15.71 6.78
C ALA A 481 8.28 17.04 6.14
N LYS A 482 8.59 18.18 6.72
CA LYS A 482 8.20 19.49 6.21
C LYS A 482 9.10 20.00 5.06
N PHE A 483 10.28 19.42 4.86
CA PHE A 483 11.33 19.97 3.97
C PHE A 483 12.02 18.90 3.13
N HIS A 484 11.31 18.27 2.20
CA HIS A 484 11.85 17.20 1.36
C HIS A 484 13.04 17.62 0.47
N GLU A 485 12.98 18.81 -0.13
CA GLU A 485 14.03 19.27 -1.05
C GLU A 485 15.36 19.53 -0.36
N LEU A 486 15.33 19.92 0.92
CA LEU A 486 16.52 20.14 1.76
C LEU A 486 17.02 18.86 2.44
N GLU A 487 16.26 17.77 2.37
CA GLU A 487 16.56 16.53 3.07
C GLU A 487 17.91 15.93 2.65
N ALA A 488 18.16 15.88 1.35
CA ALA A 488 19.40 15.32 0.81
C ALA A 488 20.63 16.14 1.21
N GLU A 489 20.51 17.48 1.23
CA GLU A 489 21.61 18.38 1.65
C GLU A 489 21.92 18.25 3.14
N ILE A 490 20.87 18.18 3.98
CA ILE A 490 21.03 18.02 5.44
C ILE A 490 21.65 16.66 5.76
N VAL A 491 21.23 15.59 5.07
CA VAL A 491 21.81 14.25 5.25
C VAL A 491 23.27 14.23 4.82
N ALA A 492 23.61 14.89 3.73
CA ALA A 492 25.00 14.98 3.28
C ALA A 492 25.91 15.68 4.32
N GLN A 493 25.36 16.64 5.07
CA GLN A 493 26.09 17.35 6.13
C GLN A 493 26.15 16.56 7.46
N ALA A 494 25.28 15.59 7.67
CA ALA A 494 25.17 14.85 8.93
C ALA A 494 26.41 14.03 9.30
N GLY A 495 27.31 13.77 8.35
CA GLY A 495 28.57 13.07 8.56
C GLY A 495 29.78 13.97 8.83
N GLN A 496 29.60 15.27 8.83
CA GLN A 496 30.68 16.23 9.11
C GLN A 496 30.99 16.30 10.61
N ALA A 497 32.22 16.60 10.96
CA ALA A 497 32.64 16.79 12.35
C ALA A 497 31.72 17.82 13.07
N ASN A 498 31.35 17.55 14.31
CA ASN A 498 30.44 18.36 15.13
C ASN A 498 28.97 18.43 14.63
N ALA A 499 28.61 17.79 13.54
CA ALA A 499 27.24 17.83 13.07
C ALA A 499 26.29 17.13 14.06
N VAL A 500 25.20 17.80 14.42
CA VAL A 500 24.11 17.21 15.18
C VAL A 500 22.85 17.26 14.31
N THR A 501 22.30 16.09 14.00
CA THR A 501 21.11 15.98 13.17
C THR A 501 20.03 15.21 13.92
N ILE A 502 18.85 15.80 14.07
CA ILE A 502 17.66 15.11 14.58
C ILE A 502 16.84 14.68 13.38
N ALA A 503 16.54 13.39 13.28
CA ALA A 503 15.76 12.85 12.16
C ALA A 503 14.61 11.98 12.66
N THR A 504 13.43 12.11 12.04
CA THR A 504 12.37 11.10 12.19
C THR A 504 12.74 9.86 11.35
N ASN A 505 12.17 8.72 11.70
CA ASN A 505 12.58 7.40 11.20
C ASN A 505 12.76 7.28 9.68
N MET A 506 11.86 7.88 8.93
CA MET A 506 11.81 7.75 7.47
C MET A 506 12.63 8.82 6.75
N ALA A 507 13.04 9.87 7.46
CA ALA A 507 13.82 10.95 6.85
C ALA A 507 15.23 10.49 6.49
N GLY A 508 15.69 10.80 5.28
CA GLY A 508 17.00 10.43 4.76
C GLY A 508 17.18 8.94 4.39
N ARG A 509 16.07 8.16 4.25
CA ARG A 509 16.15 6.77 3.78
C ARG A 509 16.66 6.72 2.33
N GLY A 510 17.52 5.77 2.01
CA GLY A 510 18.14 5.65 0.69
C GLY A 510 19.26 6.67 0.39
N THR A 511 19.55 7.57 1.33
CA THR A 511 20.65 8.54 1.19
C THR A 511 21.86 8.12 2.04
N ASP A 512 23.06 8.23 1.47
CA ASP A 512 24.29 7.85 2.14
C ASP A 512 24.88 9.02 2.95
N ILE A 513 25.31 8.74 4.19
CA ILE A 513 25.99 9.70 5.06
C ILE A 513 27.49 9.45 4.94
N LYS A 514 28.20 10.38 4.33
CA LYS A 514 29.65 10.32 4.17
C LYS A 514 30.35 11.05 5.32
N LEU A 515 31.28 10.35 5.98
CA LEU A 515 32.08 10.93 7.05
C LEU A 515 33.27 11.71 6.49
N ASP A 516 33.58 12.84 7.10
CA ASP A 516 34.88 13.46 6.89
C ASP A 516 35.99 12.77 7.73
N ASP A 517 37.24 13.09 7.49
CA ASP A 517 38.36 12.45 8.16
C ASP A 517 38.38 12.73 9.66
N VAL A 518 38.01 13.95 10.09
CA VAL A 518 37.93 14.34 11.50
C VAL A 518 36.85 13.54 12.22
N ALA A 519 35.68 13.36 11.59
CA ALA A 519 34.59 12.55 12.13
C ALA A 519 34.97 11.08 12.28
N ARG A 520 35.76 10.51 11.32
CA ARG A 520 36.29 9.15 11.44
C ARG A 520 37.26 9.00 12.62
N GLU A 521 38.19 9.93 12.80
CA GLU A 521 39.14 9.93 13.95
C GLU A 521 38.42 10.14 15.28
N ALA A 522 37.34 10.92 15.31
CA ALA A 522 36.50 11.13 16.50
C ALA A 522 35.63 9.89 16.89
N GLY A 523 35.71 8.78 16.13
CA GLY A 523 34.95 7.54 16.40
C GLY A 523 33.79 7.30 15.48
N GLY A 524 33.64 8.08 14.41
CA GLY A 524 32.59 7.94 13.40
C GLY A 524 31.21 8.42 13.85
N LEU A 525 30.19 8.13 13.06
CA LEU A 525 28.81 8.58 13.33
C LEU A 525 28.22 7.88 14.56
N LYS A 526 27.77 8.69 15.53
CA LYS A 526 27.05 8.20 16.72
C LYS A 526 25.53 8.24 16.47
N ILE A 527 24.89 7.11 16.66
CA ILE A 527 23.44 6.97 16.57
C ILE A 527 22.84 6.99 17.98
N ILE A 528 21.89 7.87 18.21
CA ILE A 528 21.10 7.94 19.42
C ILE A 528 19.65 7.69 19.05
N GLY A 529 19.09 6.53 19.43
CA GLY A 529 17.66 6.27 19.34
C GLY A 529 16.95 6.77 20.59
N THR A 530 15.93 7.62 20.44
CA THR A 530 15.21 8.17 21.62
C THR A 530 14.12 7.25 22.13
N GLU A 531 13.76 6.24 21.37
CA GLU A 531 12.78 5.20 21.70
C GLU A 531 13.05 3.97 20.86
N ARG A 532 12.55 2.80 21.27
CA ARG A 532 12.46 1.60 20.44
C ARG A 532 11.19 1.66 19.60
N HIS A 533 11.31 1.32 18.32
CA HIS A 533 10.21 1.25 17.40
C HIS A 533 9.36 0.00 17.60
N GLU A 534 8.21 -0.05 16.96
CA GLU A 534 7.33 -1.23 16.97
C GLU A 534 8.00 -2.47 16.34
N SER A 535 8.97 -2.26 15.44
CA SER A 535 9.69 -3.32 14.75
C SER A 535 11.19 -3.21 14.97
N ARG A 536 11.83 -4.35 15.30
CA ARG A 536 13.30 -4.48 15.40
C ARG A 536 14.00 -4.09 14.10
N ARG A 537 13.33 -4.29 12.99
CA ARG A 537 13.80 -3.95 11.64
C ARG A 537 14.08 -2.44 11.52
N ILE A 538 13.17 -1.60 11.97
CA ILE A 538 13.32 -0.12 11.96
C ILE A 538 14.49 0.30 12.85
N ASP A 539 14.65 -0.30 14.03
CA ASP A 539 15.79 -0.06 14.91
C ASP A 539 17.11 -0.40 14.20
N ASN A 540 17.14 -1.52 13.48
CA ASN A 540 18.32 -1.95 12.73
C ASN A 540 18.61 -1.02 11.54
N GLN A 541 17.58 -0.46 10.88
CA GLN A 541 17.75 0.56 9.84
C GLN A 541 18.40 1.84 10.39
N LEU A 542 17.96 2.28 11.57
CA LEU A 542 18.55 3.43 12.24
C LEU A 542 20.02 3.17 12.59
N ARG A 543 20.34 2.02 13.23
CA ARG A 543 21.71 1.59 13.51
C ARG A 543 22.56 1.52 12.24
N GLY A 544 21.99 1.01 11.14
CA GLY A 544 22.65 0.82 9.86
C GLY A 544 23.07 2.11 9.15
N ARG A 545 22.70 3.28 9.68
CA ARG A 545 23.19 4.56 9.17
C ARG A 545 24.64 4.83 9.55
N SER A 546 25.16 4.14 10.55
CA SER A 546 26.55 4.22 11.05
C SER A 546 27.32 2.91 10.79
N GLY A 547 28.64 2.99 10.73
CA GLY A 547 29.53 1.85 10.55
C GLY A 547 29.49 1.25 9.14
N ARG A 548 29.38 2.09 8.11
CA ARG A 548 29.33 1.69 6.69
C ARG A 548 30.73 1.51 6.11
N GLN A 549 30.93 0.52 5.25
CA GLN A 549 32.18 0.26 4.53
C GLN A 549 33.44 0.26 5.44
N GLY A 550 33.30 -0.28 6.67
CA GLY A 550 34.39 -0.36 7.64
C GLY A 550 34.65 0.94 8.42
N ASP A 551 33.82 1.98 8.25
CA ASP A 551 33.92 3.18 9.11
C ASP A 551 33.64 2.82 10.58
N PRO A 552 34.30 3.49 11.56
CA PRO A 552 33.92 3.35 12.95
C PRO A 552 32.52 3.94 13.20
N GLY A 553 31.94 3.59 14.32
CA GLY A 553 30.64 4.12 14.71
C GLY A 553 30.15 3.54 16.03
N GLU A 554 29.09 4.14 16.56
CA GLU A 554 28.47 3.72 17.81
C GLU A 554 26.97 3.90 17.73
N SER A 555 26.20 2.99 18.34
CA SER A 555 24.75 3.14 18.45
C SER A 555 24.27 2.82 19.86
N ARG A 556 23.30 3.60 20.35
CA ARG A 556 22.63 3.37 21.64
C ARG A 556 21.18 3.85 21.59
N PHE A 557 20.28 3.08 22.21
CA PHE A 557 18.90 3.50 22.43
C PHE A 557 18.69 3.97 23.86
N TYR A 558 17.94 5.07 24.03
CA TYR A 558 17.53 5.66 25.28
C TYR A 558 16.03 5.47 25.45
N ILE A 559 15.59 4.75 26.47
CA ILE A 559 14.24 4.28 26.65
C ILE A 559 13.68 4.76 27.98
N SER A 560 12.40 5.06 28.02
CA SER A 560 11.66 5.33 29.25
C SER A 560 10.59 4.29 29.46
N LEU A 561 10.25 4.02 30.72
CA LEU A 561 9.09 3.18 31.07
C LEU A 561 7.76 3.84 30.67
N GLU A 562 7.76 5.16 30.44
CA GLU A 562 6.62 5.93 29.97
C GLU A 562 6.49 5.91 28.41
N ASP A 563 7.43 5.30 27.68
CA ASP A 563 7.35 5.18 26.23
C ASP A 563 6.20 4.23 25.84
N ASP A 564 5.52 4.51 24.73
CA ASP A 564 4.32 3.81 24.32
C ASP A 564 4.52 2.29 24.18
N LEU A 565 5.66 1.86 23.65
CA LEU A 565 6.01 0.45 23.58
C LEU A 565 6.00 -0.21 24.96
N MET A 566 6.54 0.47 25.98
CA MET A 566 6.61 -0.04 27.34
C MET A 566 5.25 0.03 28.04
N ARG A 567 4.48 1.10 27.80
CA ARG A 567 3.16 1.31 28.37
C ARG A 567 2.14 0.27 27.86
N LEU A 568 2.12 0.04 26.54
CA LEU A 568 1.12 -0.82 25.90
C LEU A 568 1.46 -2.33 25.97
N PHE A 569 2.75 -2.67 25.91
CA PHE A 569 3.19 -4.05 25.78
C PHE A 569 4.17 -4.50 26.89
N GLY A 570 4.60 -3.59 27.76
CA GLY A 570 5.36 -3.91 28.96
C GLY A 570 4.48 -4.68 29.96
N SER A 571 4.93 -5.85 30.43
CA SER A 571 4.14 -6.58 31.41
C SER A 571 4.11 -5.81 32.73
N GLU A 572 2.97 -5.81 33.44
CA GLU A 572 2.86 -5.27 34.82
C GLU A 572 3.90 -5.87 35.76
N ARG A 573 4.35 -7.10 35.49
CA ARG A 573 5.43 -7.75 36.23
C ARG A 573 6.74 -7.04 36.12
N LEU A 574 7.07 -6.50 34.91
CA LEU A 574 8.26 -5.68 34.69
C LEU A 574 8.17 -4.38 35.49
N MET A 575 7.04 -3.68 35.44
CA MET A 575 6.82 -2.47 36.24
C MET A 575 6.95 -2.74 37.76
N LYS A 576 6.41 -3.84 38.26
CA LYS A 576 6.55 -4.24 39.67
C LYS A 576 8.01 -4.55 40.03
N VAL A 577 8.77 -5.21 39.17
CA VAL A 577 10.21 -5.48 39.39
C VAL A 577 11.00 -4.17 39.48
N PHE A 578 10.73 -3.20 38.64
CA PHE A 578 11.36 -1.87 38.68
C PHE A 578 11.07 -1.14 39.97
N THR A 579 9.81 -1.08 40.36
CA THR A 579 9.40 -0.44 41.60
C THR A 579 10.03 -1.13 42.85
N SER A 580 10.26 -2.46 42.78
CA SER A 580 10.87 -3.22 43.84
C SER A 580 12.40 -3.11 43.92
N LEU A 581 13.08 -2.75 42.83
CA LEU A 581 14.54 -2.58 42.76
C LEU A 581 15.01 -1.25 43.39
N GLY A 582 14.08 -0.35 43.77
CA GLY A 582 14.41 0.88 44.50
C GLY A 582 15.35 1.83 43.73
N VAL A 583 15.21 1.89 42.43
CA VAL A 583 16.06 2.74 41.53
C VAL A 583 15.85 4.21 41.90
N GLU A 584 16.92 4.93 42.19
CA GLU A 584 16.89 6.36 42.49
C GLU A 584 16.60 7.21 41.23
N GLU A 585 15.99 8.39 41.42
CA GLU A 585 15.77 9.36 40.33
C GLU A 585 17.10 9.68 39.61
N ASN A 586 17.10 9.68 38.27
CA ASN A 586 18.22 9.91 37.36
C ASN A 586 19.27 8.78 37.28
N GLU A 587 19.00 7.58 37.83
CA GLU A 587 19.88 6.43 37.69
C GLU A 587 19.62 5.68 36.37
N GLN A 588 20.68 5.47 35.60
CA GLN A 588 20.61 4.68 34.37
C GLN A 588 20.59 3.19 34.71
N ILE A 589 19.62 2.48 34.18
CA ILE A 589 19.53 1.03 34.37
C ILE A 589 20.07 0.34 33.12
N GLU A 590 21.19 -0.34 33.28
CA GLU A 590 21.75 -1.22 32.23
C GLU A 590 21.54 -2.68 32.71
N HIS A 591 20.58 -3.36 32.14
CA HIS A 591 20.40 -4.78 32.44
C HIS A 591 19.91 -5.53 31.20
N LYS A 592 20.64 -6.58 30.82
CA LYS A 592 20.33 -7.42 29.67
C LYS A 592 18.90 -7.99 29.69
N MET A 593 18.36 -8.28 30.86
CA MET A 593 16.96 -8.75 30.99
C MET A 593 15.94 -7.73 30.47
N LEU A 594 16.25 -6.44 30.50
CA LEU A 594 15.38 -5.38 30.00
C LEU A 594 15.37 -5.33 28.48
N SER A 595 16.56 -5.34 27.88
CA SER A 595 16.68 -5.42 26.42
C SER A 595 16.00 -6.66 25.87
N ASP A 596 16.12 -7.81 26.57
CA ASP A 596 15.41 -9.05 26.19
C ASP A 596 13.89 -8.93 26.33
N ALA A 597 13.39 -8.19 27.32
CA ALA A 597 11.95 -7.98 27.54
C ALA A 597 11.37 -7.04 26.45
N ILE A 598 12.10 -5.99 26.11
CA ILE A 598 11.73 -5.06 25.03
C ILE A 598 11.68 -5.81 23.70
N GLU A 599 12.69 -6.62 23.39
CA GLU A 599 12.71 -7.43 22.18
C GLU A 599 11.52 -8.42 22.11
N LYS A 600 11.11 -8.99 23.24
CA LYS A 600 9.90 -9.83 23.30
C LYS A 600 8.63 -9.03 23.05
N ALA A 601 8.54 -7.81 23.57
CA ALA A 601 7.42 -6.90 23.28
C ALA A 601 7.34 -6.56 21.78
N GLN A 602 8.47 -6.19 21.18
CA GLN A 602 8.55 -5.93 19.73
C GLN A 602 8.12 -7.16 18.92
N LYS A 603 8.61 -8.37 19.25
CA LYS A 603 8.20 -9.62 18.58
C LYS A 603 6.69 -9.87 18.67
N LYS A 604 6.06 -9.52 19.80
CA LYS A 604 4.61 -9.65 19.95
C LYS A 604 3.86 -8.68 19.02
N ILE A 605 4.33 -7.44 18.93
CA ILE A 605 3.74 -6.42 18.02
C ILE A 605 3.94 -6.84 16.56
N GLU A 606 5.16 -7.24 16.18
CA GLU A 606 5.47 -7.76 14.84
C GLU A 606 4.51 -8.91 14.49
N GLY A 607 4.27 -9.84 15.41
CA GLY A 607 3.32 -10.95 15.23
C GLY A 607 1.87 -10.48 15.05
N ASN A 608 1.41 -9.50 15.83
CA ASN A 608 0.08 -8.93 15.69
C ASN A 608 -0.08 -8.22 14.34
N ASN A 609 0.90 -7.38 13.98
CA ASN A 609 0.89 -6.68 12.70
C ASN A 609 0.91 -7.65 11.50
N PHE A 610 1.68 -8.74 11.59
CA PHE A 610 1.63 -9.82 10.60
C PHE A 610 0.23 -10.44 10.51
N GLY A 611 -0.42 -10.71 11.66
CA GLY A 611 -1.79 -11.23 11.72
C GLY A 611 -2.78 -10.29 11.00
N ILE A 612 -2.69 -8.98 11.22
CA ILE A 612 -3.54 -7.97 10.58
C ILE A 612 -3.31 -7.98 9.06
N ARG A 613 -2.06 -7.97 8.59
CA ARG A 613 -1.75 -8.03 7.16
C ARG A 613 -2.21 -9.32 6.50
N LYS A 614 -2.09 -10.45 7.21
CA LYS A 614 -2.58 -11.75 6.73
C LYS A 614 -4.10 -11.76 6.60
N ASN A 615 -4.81 -11.27 7.61
CA ASN A 615 -6.27 -11.18 7.54
C ASN A 615 -6.72 -10.28 6.37
N LEU A 616 -6.06 -9.13 6.17
CA LEU A 616 -6.34 -8.26 5.02
C LEU A 616 -6.18 -9.02 3.70
N LEU A 617 -5.10 -9.80 3.58
CA LEU A 617 -4.85 -10.61 2.39
C LEU A 617 -5.89 -11.71 2.19
N ASP A 618 -6.28 -12.41 3.26
CA ASP A 618 -7.26 -13.50 3.21
C ASP A 618 -8.63 -13.02 2.70
N TYR A 619 -9.04 -11.80 3.07
CA TYR A 619 -10.23 -11.15 2.51
C TYR A 619 -10.02 -10.63 1.09
N ASP A 620 -8.90 -9.96 0.80
CA ASP A 620 -8.62 -9.41 -0.53
C ASP A 620 -8.34 -10.50 -1.57
N GLN A 621 -7.98 -11.71 -1.16
CA GLN A 621 -7.80 -12.84 -2.08
C GLN A 621 -9.10 -13.14 -2.84
N VAL A 622 -10.25 -13.07 -2.17
CA VAL A 622 -11.57 -13.27 -2.79
C VAL A 622 -11.84 -12.17 -3.82
N ASN A 623 -11.62 -10.92 -3.41
CA ASN A 623 -11.77 -9.77 -4.32
C ASN A 623 -10.81 -9.86 -5.50
N ASN A 624 -9.60 -10.37 -5.28
CA ASN A 624 -8.60 -10.52 -6.33
C ASN A 624 -9.00 -11.54 -7.38
N GLU A 625 -9.55 -12.69 -6.98
CA GLU A 625 -10.04 -13.72 -7.90
C GLU A 625 -11.18 -13.16 -8.78
N GLN A 626 -12.13 -12.45 -8.19
CA GLN A 626 -13.22 -11.78 -8.91
C GLN A 626 -12.70 -10.67 -9.83
N ARG A 627 -11.74 -9.85 -9.35
CA ARG A 627 -11.09 -8.79 -10.13
C ARG A 627 -10.39 -9.36 -11.38
N GLU A 628 -9.70 -10.47 -11.25
CA GLU A 628 -9.03 -11.09 -12.40
C GLU A 628 -9.99 -11.54 -13.47
N ILE A 629 -11.14 -12.10 -13.09
CA ILE A 629 -12.20 -12.49 -14.05
C ILE A 629 -12.71 -11.25 -14.79
N ILE A 630 -13.12 -10.21 -14.05
CA ILE A 630 -13.68 -8.99 -14.64
C ILE A 630 -12.66 -8.25 -15.50
N TYR A 631 -11.42 -8.09 -15.02
CA TYR A 631 -10.38 -7.39 -15.78
C TYR A 631 -9.96 -8.16 -17.04
N LYS A 632 -10.00 -9.48 -17.02
CA LYS A 632 -9.77 -10.32 -18.19
C LYS A 632 -10.86 -10.13 -19.24
N GLU A 633 -12.14 -10.19 -18.85
CA GLU A 633 -13.25 -9.94 -19.77
C GLU A 633 -13.20 -8.50 -20.32
N ARG A 634 -12.96 -7.53 -19.46
CA ARG A 634 -12.80 -6.13 -19.87
C ARG A 634 -11.64 -5.95 -20.87
N ARG A 635 -10.54 -6.65 -20.68
CA ARG A 635 -9.39 -6.61 -21.56
C ARG A 635 -9.70 -7.18 -22.94
N ARG A 636 -10.46 -8.26 -23.04
CA ARG A 636 -10.93 -8.81 -24.33
C ARG A 636 -11.73 -7.79 -25.13
N VAL A 637 -12.61 -7.05 -24.46
CA VAL A 637 -13.39 -5.98 -25.08
C VAL A 637 -12.49 -4.83 -25.58
N LEU A 638 -11.49 -4.44 -24.79
CA LEU A 638 -10.52 -3.40 -25.16
C LEU A 638 -9.62 -3.83 -26.32
N ASP A 639 -9.23 -5.11 -26.37
CA ASP A 639 -8.37 -5.64 -27.45
C ASP A 639 -9.11 -5.75 -28.78
N GLY A 640 -10.42 -5.49 -28.79
CA GLY A 640 -11.24 -5.44 -30.01
C GLY A 640 -11.78 -6.81 -30.44
N ASP A 641 -11.84 -7.77 -29.51
CA ASP A 641 -12.44 -9.08 -29.79
C ASP A 641 -13.88 -8.94 -30.31
N ASN A 642 -14.27 -9.84 -31.21
CA ASN A 642 -15.66 -9.92 -31.66
C ASN A 642 -16.50 -10.51 -30.53
N MET A 643 -17.39 -9.70 -29.96
CA MET A 643 -18.20 -10.09 -28.80
C MET A 643 -19.52 -10.77 -29.19
N ARG A 644 -19.81 -10.96 -30.48
CA ARG A 644 -21.07 -11.52 -30.98
C ARG A 644 -21.46 -12.85 -30.33
N ASP A 645 -20.52 -13.79 -30.32
CA ASP A 645 -20.75 -15.12 -29.75
C ASP A 645 -20.98 -15.05 -28.24
N ALA A 646 -20.24 -14.19 -27.53
CA ALA A 646 -20.42 -13.96 -26.10
C ALA A 646 -21.81 -13.36 -25.80
N ILE A 647 -22.28 -12.41 -26.62
CA ILE A 647 -23.62 -11.82 -26.49
C ILE A 647 -24.68 -12.87 -26.77
N TYR A 648 -24.52 -13.72 -27.78
CA TYR A 648 -25.46 -14.81 -28.04
C TYR A 648 -25.54 -15.82 -26.87
N HIS A 649 -24.41 -16.11 -26.23
CA HIS A 649 -24.44 -16.90 -24.99
C HIS A 649 -25.19 -16.17 -23.86
N MET A 650 -25.00 -14.87 -23.68
CA MET A 650 -25.74 -14.09 -22.69
C MET A 650 -27.26 -14.16 -22.94
N ILE A 651 -27.67 -13.98 -24.21
CA ILE A 651 -29.09 -14.09 -24.60
C ILE A 651 -29.64 -15.47 -24.27
N THR A 652 -28.93 -16.54 -24.63
CA THR A 652 -29.38 -17.92 -24.38
C THR A 652 -29.43 -18.26 -22.90
N ASP A 653 -28.45 -17.79 -22.11
CA ASP A 653 -28.40 -18.00 -20.68
C ASP A 653 -29.55 -17.27 -19.95
N ILE A 654 -29.88 -16.05 -20.37
CA ILE A 654 -31.02 -15.30 -19.81
C ILE A 654 -32.32 -16.05 -20.03
N VAL A 655 -32.52 -16.60 -21.26
CA VAL A 655 -33.72 -17.40 -21.55
C VAL A 655 -33.76 -18.65 -20.68
N ASP A 656 -32.64 -19.38 -20.57
CA ASP A 656 -32.57 -20.58 -19.76
C ASP A 656 -32.89 -20.31 -18.29
N ASN A 657 -32.19 -19.31 -17.72
CA ASN A 657 -32.33 -18.96 -16.31
C ASN A 657 -33.74 -18.47 -15.98
N THR A 658 -34.34 -17.64 -16.85
CA THR A 658 -35.68 -17.12 -16.62
C THR A 658 -36.74 -18.24 -16.68
N VAL A 659 -36.64 -19.14 -17.67
CA VAL A 659 -37.56 -20.30 -17.77
C VAL A 659 -37.34 -21.25 -16.60
N ASP A 660 -36.09 -21.46 -16.14
CA ASP A 660 -35.80 -22.33 -14.99
C ASP A 660 -36.34 -21.75 -13.68
N MET A 661 -36.31 -20.42 -13.54
CA MET A 661 -36.85 -19.74 -12.38
C MET A 661 -38.37 -19.82 -12.29
N CYS A 662 -39.06 -19.63 -13.42
CA CYS A 662 -40.51 -19.61 -13.45
C CYS A 662 -41.17 -21.03 -13.46
N PHE A 663 -40.49 -22.03 -14.06
CA PHE A 663 -41.09 -23.34 -14.25
C PHE A 663 -40.23 -24.49 -13.73
N SER A 664 -40.84 -25.37 -12.94
CA SER A 664 -40.25 -26.66 -12.55
C SER A 664 -40.38 -27.70 -13.66
N GLU A 665 -39.54 -28.72 -13.71
CA GLU A 665 -39.52 -29.76 -14.75
C GLU A 665 -40.79 -30.67 -14.73
N ASP A 666 -41.41 -30.79 -13.57
CA ASP A 666 -42.54 -31.70 -13.33
C ASP A 666 -43.91 -31.06 -13.53
N VAL A 667 -43.99 -29.81 -14.02
CA VAL A 667 -45.27 -29.07 -14.17
C VAL A 667 -45.69 -29.03 -15.63
N ASP A 668 -46.96 -29.41 -15.89
CA ASP A 668 -47.54 -29.39 -17.25
C ASP A 668 -47.72 -27.96 -17.78
N SER A 669 -47.58 -27.76 -19.10
CA SER A 669 -47.67 -26.45 -19.75
C SER A 669 -48.97 -25.69 -19.52
N GLU A 670 -50.04 -26.37 -19.13
CA GLU A 670 -51.34 -25.77 -18.81
C GLU A 670 -51.34 -25.09 -17.42
N GLU A 671 -50.39 -25.43 -16.54
CA GLU A 671 -50.25 -24.88 -15.20
C GLU A 671 -49.13 -23.82 -15.10
N TRP A 672 -48.48 -23.49 -16.22
CA TRP A 672 -47.41 -22.50 -16.21
C TRP A 672 -47.92 -21.08 -16.01
N ASP A 673 -47.26 -20.29 -15.10
CA ASP A 673 -47.56 -18.87 -14.95
C ASP A 673 -46.83 -18.06 -16.04
N LEU A 674 -47.55 -17.88 -17.17
CA LEU A 674 -47.00 -17.15 -18.30
C LEU A 674 -46.98 -15.63 -18.06
N GLU A 675 -47.78 -15.11 -17.13
CA GLU A 675 -47.74 -13.69 -16.78
C GLU A 675 -46.43 -13.36 -16.05
N GLU A 676 -46.01 -14.22 -15.13
CA GLU A 676 -44.71 -14.08 -14.44
C GLU A 676 -43.56 -14.14 -15.46
N LEU A 677 -43.49 -15.14 -16.30
CA LEU A 677 -42.42 -15.26 -17.31
C LEU A 677 -42.41 -14.05 -18.26
N ASN A 678 -43.54 -13.61 -18.77
CA ASN A 678 -43.63 -12.45 -19.67
C ASN A 678 -43.17 -11.16 -18.95
N SER A 679 -43.52 -11.00 -17.67
CA SER A 679 -43.12 -9.83 -16.86
C SER A 679 -41.60 -9.70 -16.66
N VAL A 680 -40.91 -10.83 -16.61
CA VAL A 680 -39.44 -10.88 -16.41
C VAL A 680 -38.70 -10.77 -17.75
N ILE A 681 -39.08 -11.56 -18.77
CA ILE A 681 -38.29 -11.68 -20.01
C ILE A 681 -38.53 -10.52 -20.98
N THR A 682 -39.78 -10.02 -21.11
CA THR A 682 -40.12 -9.00 -22.12
C THR A 682 -39.39 -7.66 -21.92
N PRO A 683 -39.17 -7.17 -20.70
CA PRO A 683 -38.35 -5.95 -20.47
C PRO A 683 -36.88 -6.10 -20.86
N ILE A 684 -36.34 -7.32 -20.89
CA ILE A 684 -34.94 -7.60 -21.25
C ILE A 684 -34.83 -7.87 -22.74
N ILE A 685 -35.61 -8.84 -23.23
CA ILE A 685 -35.66 -9.25 -24.64
C ILE A 685 -37.11 -8.99 -25.15
N PRO A 686 -37.32 -8.09 -26.12
CA PRO A 686 -38.66 -7.69 -26.58
C PRO A 686 -39.34 -8.80 -27.41
N LEU A 687 -39.52 -9.97 -26.79
CA LEU A 687 -40.23 -11.10 -27.37
C LEU A 687 -41.76 -10.85 -27.43
N LYS A 688 -42.43 -11.47 -28.34
CA LYS A 688 -43.88 -11.47 -28.33
C LYS A 688 -44.40 -12.21 -27.08
N PRO A 689 -45.33 -11.63 -26.33
CA PRO A 689 -45.86 -12.27 -25.13
C PRO A 689 -46.34 -13.69 -25.39
N LEU A 690 -45.98 -14.57 -24.48
CA LEU A 690 -46.43 -15.95 -24.53
C LEU A 690 -47.90 -16.04 -24.09
N THR A 691 -48.69 -16.83 -24.82
CA THR A 691 -50.10 -17.13 -24.50
C THR A 691 -50.29 -18.64 -24.33
N GLN A 692 -51.30 -19.07 -23.58
CA GLN A 692 -51.60 -20.48 -23.34
C GLN A 692 -51.80 -21.29 -24.64
N GLU A 693 -52.36 -20.66 -25.69
CA GLU A 693 -52.50 -21.30 -26.98
C GLU A 693 -51.18 -21.67 -27.64
N ARG A 694 -50.15 -20.83 -27.39
CA ARG A 694 -48.84 -20.96 -28.00
C ARG A 694 -47.96 -22.01 -27.33
N VAL A 695 -48.14 -22.28 -26.03
CA VAL A 695 -47.35 -23.23 -25.24
C VAL A 695 -48.05 -24.57 -25.00
N LYS A 696 -49.27 -24.74 -25.47
CA LYS A 696 -50.11 -25.91 -25.22
C LYS A 696 -49.41 -27.21 -25.66
N GLY A 697 -49.17 -28.08 -24.72
CA GLY A 697 -48.54 -29.38 -24.95
C GLY A 697 -47.02 -29.35 -25.16
N MET A 698 -46.39 -28.22 -24.97
CA MET A 698 -44.91 -28.11 -25.03
C MET A 698 -44.27 -28.58 -23.75
N LYS A 699 -43.06 -29.16 -23.89
CA LYS A 699 -42.16 -29.41 -22.76
C LYS A 699 -41.26 -28.18 -22.48
N LYS A 700 -40.83 -28.03 -21.24
CA LYS A 700 -39.95 -26.95 -20.80
C LYS A 700 -38.73 -26.74 -21.72
N ASN A 701 -38.06 -27.81 -22.14
CA ASN A 701 -36.91 -27.74 -23.05
C ASN A 701 -37.30 -27.29 -24.48
N GLU A 702 -38.49 -27.60 -24.94
CA GLU A 702 -38.99 -27.13 -26.24
C GLU A 702 -39.27 -25.65 -26.21
N LEU A 703 -39.87 -25.18 -25.11
CA LEU A 703 -40.06 -23.74 -24.87
C LEU A 703 -38.75 -22.97 -24.83
N LYS A 704 -37.79 -23.48 -24.09
CA LYS A 704 -36.42 -22.89 -24.07
C LYS A 704 -35.82 -22.78 -25.46
N HIS A 705 -35.88 -23.84 -26.24
CA HIS A 705 -35.34 -23.87 -27.60
C HIS A 705 -36.05 -22.84 -28.50
N GLN A 706 -37.35 -22.77 -28.46
CA GLN A 706 -38.11 -21.81 -29.25
C GLN A 706 -37.81 -20.37 -28.86
N LEU A 707 -37.81 -20.04 -27.58
CA LEU A 707 -37.49 -18.68 -27.11
C LEU A 707 -36.05 -18.25 -27.46
N LYS A 708 -35.09 -19.17 -27.37
CA LYS A 708 -33.72 -18.91 -27.83
C LYS A 708 -33.63 -18.58 -29.31
N GLU A 709 -34.30 -19.40 -30.16
CA GLU A 709 -34.35 -19.11 -31.60
C GLU A 709 -34.97 -17.77 -31.92
N GLU A 710 -36.08 -17.43 -31.26
CA GLU A 710 -36.74 -16.13 -31.45
C GLU A 710 -35.87 -14.95 -30.97
N ALA A 711 -35.23 -15.09 -29.81
CA ALA A 711 -34.30 -14.08 -29.29
C ALA A 711 -33.11 -13.85 -30.24
N VAL A 712 -32.46 -14.92 -30.70
CA VAL A 712 -31.37 -14.81 -31.66
C VAL A 712 -31.81 -14.18 -32.97
N LYS A 713 -32.96 -14.56 -33.52
CA LYS A 713 -33.53 -13.93 -34.74
C LYS A 713 -33.79 -12.43 -34.54
N LEU A 714 -34.27 -12.01 -33.36
CA LEU A 714 -34.44 -10.60 -33.06
C LEU A 714 -33.08 -9.85 -33.03
N SER A 715 -32.05 -10.48 -32.50
CA SER A 715 -30.68 -9.92 -32.50
C SER A 715 -30.15 -9.76 -33.94
N GLU A 716 -30.37 -10.75 -34.81
CA GLU A 716 -30.00 -10.68 -36.23
C GLU A 716 -30.79 -9.59 -37.00
N LEU A 717 -32.05 -9.40 -36.68
CA LEU A 717 -32.85 -8.31 -37.23
C LEU A 717 -32.32 -6.95 -36.76
N LYS A 718 -31.93 -6.86 -35.52
CA LYS A 718 -31.29 -5.66 -34.97
C LYS A 718 -29.95 -5.34 -35.63
N GLU A 719 -29.16 -6.36 -35.92
CA GLU A 719 -27.91 -6.21 -36.68
C GLU A 719 -28.14 -5.63 -38.07
N ALA A 720 -29.25 -6.06 -38.74
CA ALA A 720 -29.61 -5.58 -40.06
C ALA A 720 -30.09 -4.10 -40.10
N GLU A 721 -30.44 -3.49 -38.95
CA GLU A 721 -30.76 -2.06 -38.86
C GLU A 721 -29.51 -1.15 -39.02
N PHE A 722 -28.30 -1.68 -38.82
CA PHE A 722 -27.07 -0.91 -38.92
C PHE A 722 -26.51 -0.95 -40.34
N PRO A 723 -26.04 0.21 -40.88
CA PRO A 723 -25.49 0.28 -42.24
C PRO A 723 -24.20 -0.57 -42.42
N GLU A 724 -23.41 -0.70 -41.35
CA GLU A 724 -22.18 -1.49 -41.32
C GLU A 724 -22.17 -2.37 -40.06
N ALA A 725 -21.87 -3.65 -40.23
CA ALA A 725 -21.80 -4.59 -39.09
C ALA A 725 -20.78 -4.16 -38.01
N GLU A 726 -19.68 -3.47 -38.41
CA GLU A 726 -18.68 -3.00 -37.44
C GLU A 726 -19.20 -1.91 -36.48
N GLN A 727 -20.19 -1.13 -36.89
CA GLN A 727 -20.83 -0.14 -36.03
C GLN A 727 -21.56 -0.85 -34.87
N LEU A 728 -22.24 -1.95 -35.14
CA LEU A 728 -22.86 -2.75 -34.07
C LEU A 728 -21.78 -3.39 -33.17
N ARG A 729 -20.69 -3.89 -33.77
CA ARG A 729 -19.58 -4.46 -32.96
C ARG A 729 -18.97 -3.43 -32.01
N GLU A 730 -18.80 -2.19 -32.46
CA GLU A 730 -18.33 -1.12 -31.59
C GLU A 730 -19.37 -0.75 -30.52
N LEU A 731 -20.64 -0.74 -30.87
CA LEU A 731 -21.74 -0.51 -29.91
C LEU A 731 -21.78 -1.60 -28.83
N GLU A 732 -21.62 -2.86 -29.20
CA GLU A 732 -21.51 -3.98 -28.27
C GLU A 732 -20.36 -3.76 -27.28
N ARG A 733 -19.19 -3.36 -27.79
CA ARG A 733 -18.02 -3.05 -26.94
C ARG A 733 -18.29 -1.89 -25.99
N VAL A 734 -18.91 -0.81 -26.49
CA VAL A 734 -19.25 0.38 -25.68
C VAL A 734 -20.22 0.02 -24.55
N ILE A 735 -21.28 -0.71 -24.88
CA ILE A 735 -22.29 -1.13 -23.89
C ILE A 735 -21.67 -2.06 -22.85
N LEU A 736 -20.94 -3.08 -23.28
CA LEU A 736 -20.26 -4.02 -22.38
C LEU A 736 -19.33 -3.31 -21.39
N LEU A 737 -18.46 -2.43 -21.89
CA LEU A 737 -17.54 -1.67 -21.01
C LEU A 737 -18.31 -0.83 -19.99
N LYS A 738 -19.35 -0.12 -20.44
CA LYS A 738 -20.16 0.75 -19.58
C LYS A 738 -20.89 -0.04 -18.50
N VAL A 739 -21.47 -1.17 -18.85
CA VAL A 739 -22.21 -2.04 -17.90
C VAL A 739 -21.25 -2.71 -16.93
N ILE A 740 -20.15 -3.30 -17.42
CA ILE A 740 -19.14 -3.94 -16.59
C ILE A 740 -18.60 -2.93 -15.58
N ASP A 741 -18.17 -1.74 -16.01
CA ASP A 741 -17.59 -0.72 -15.13
C ASP A 741 -18.58 -0.28 -14.04
N ASN A 742 -19.85 -0.02 -14.41
CA ASN A 742 -20.86 0.37 -13.43
C ASN A 742 -21.14 -0.72 -12.38
N LYS A 743 -21.34 -1.96 -12.83
CA LYS A 743 -21.64 -3.08 -11.92
C LYS A 743 -20.45 -3.45 -11.05
N TRP A 744 -19.25 -3.45 -11.62
CA TRP A 744 -18.04 -3.74 -10.87
C TRP A 744 -17.75 -2.71 -9.78
N MET A 745 -17.91 -1.41 -10.07
CA MET A 745 -17.75 -0.36 -9.05
C MET A 745 -18.79 -0.48 -7.93
N SER A 746 -20.03 -0.86 -8.24
CA SER A 746 -21.04 -1.12 -7.21
C SER A 746 -20.67 -2.32 -6.36
N HIS A 747 -20.21 -3.40 -7.01
CA HIS A 747 -19.82 -4.63 -6.33
C HIS A 747 -18.63 -4.43 -5.38
N ILE A 748 -17.63 -3.62 -5.74
CA ILE A 748 -16.51 -3.29 -4.83
C ILE A 748 -17.05 -2.64 -3.55
N ASP A 749 -18.00 -1.72 -3.68
CA ASP A 749 -18.64 -1.04 -2.54
C ASP A 749 -19.41 -2.03 -1.65
N ASP A 750 -20.21 -2.90 -2.27
CA ASP A 750 -20.99 -3.93 -1.57
C ASP A 750 -20.08 -4.94 -0.85
N MET A 751 -18.97 -5.33 -1.47
CA MET A 751 -17.96 -6.20 -0.86
C MET A 751 -17.26 -5.56 0.34
N GLU A 752 -17.02 -4.25 0.30
CA GLU A 752 -16.45 -3.51 1.43
C GLU A 752 -17.44 -3.45 2.59
N GLN A 753 -18.74 -3.20 2.33
CA GLN A 753 -19.80 -3.24 3.35
C GLN A 753 -19.92 -4.64 3.95
N LEU A 754 -19.88 -5.70 3.13
CA LEU A 754 -19.90 -7.08 3.61
C LEU A 754 -18.72 -7.34 4.56
N ARG A 755 -17.53 -6.89 4.19
CA ARG A 755 -16.32 -7.06 5.03
C ARG A 755 -16.44 -6.44 6.40
N GLN A 756 -17.06 -5.27 6.50
CA GLN A 756 -17.28 -4.57 7.77
C GLN A 756 -18.26 -5.30 8.68
N GLY A 757 -19.33 -5.89 8.10
CA GLY A 757 -20.38 -6.58 8.86
C GLY A 757 -20.05 -8.02 9.23
N ILE A 758 -19.22 -8.71 8.45
CA ILE A 758 -19.01 -10.15 8.57
C ILE A 758 -18.35 -10.59 9.89
N GLY A 759 -17.60 -9.69 10.52
CA GLY A 759 -16.92 -9.95 11.80
C GLY A 759 -17.88 -10.37 12.93
N LEU A 760 -19.15 -9.94 12.87
CA LEU A 760 -20.20 -10.30 13.83
C LEU A 760 -20.56 -11.80 13.77
N GLN A 761 -20.28 -12.47 12.66
CA GLN A 761 -20.53 -13.92 12.53
C GLN A 761 -19.65 -14.77 13.49
N ALA A 762 -18.53 -14.21 13.95
CA ALA A 762 -17.68 -14.87 14.96
C ALA A 762 -18.43 -15.15 16.28
N TYR A 763 -19.40 -14.31 16.66
CA TYR A 763 -20.24 -14.53 17.84
C TYR A 763 -21.15 -15.77 17.66
N GLY A 764 -21.55 -16.09 16.40
CA GLY A 764 -22.28 -17.29 16.04
C GLY A 764 -21.41 -18.56 15.88
N GLN A 765 -20.13 -18.52 16.31
CA GLN A 765 -19.14 -19.60 16.15
C GLN A 765 -18.87 -19.99 14.69
N ARG A 766 -19.14 -19.11 13.74
CA ARG A 766 -18.83 -19.29 12.33
C ARG A 766 -17.49 -18.61 12.02
N ASP A 767 -16.72 -19.20 11.11
CA ASP A 767 -15.49 -18.55 10.62
C ASP A 767 -15.85 -17.37 9.70
N PRO A 768 -15.53 -16.12 10.08
CA PRO A 768 -15.88 -14.95 9.28
C PRO A 768 -15.33 -14.97 7.86
N VAL A 769 -14.14 -15.57 7.66
CA VAL A 769 -13.52 -15.64 6.31
C VAL A 769 -14.28 -16.62 5.41
N VAL A 770 -14.78 -17.75 5.97
CA VAL A 770 -15.57 -18.73 5.23
C VAL A 770 -16.93 -18.13 4.84
N GLU A 771 -17.62 -17.48 5.80
CA GLU A 771 -18.89 -16.81 5.53
C GLU A 771 -18.74 -15.67 4.51
N TYR A 772 -17.65 -14.91 4.61
CA TYR A 772 -17.32 -13.89 3.61
C TYR A 772 -17.16 -14.48 2.21
N LYS A 773 -16.44 -15.59 2.07
CA LYS A 773 -16.26 -16.27 0.77
C LYS A 773 -17.60 -16.74 0.18
N MET A 774 -18.48 -17.30 0.99
CA MET A 774 -19.80 -17.78 0.54
C MET A 774 -20.66 -16.62 0.07
N SER A 775 -20.82 -15.58 0.88
CA SER A 775 -21.59 -14.39 0.52
C SER A 775 -21.01 -13.66 -0.70
N ALA A 776 -19.71 -13.54 -0.76
CA ALA A 776 -18.99 -12.93 -1.88
C ALA A 776 -19.22 -13.67 -3.21
N TYR A 777 -19.29 -15.01 -3.17
CA TYR A 777 -19.60 -15.82 -4.35
C TYR A 777 -21.02 -15.59 -4.86
N GLU A 778 -22.00 -15.54 -3.94
CA GLU A 778 -23.39 -15.26 -4.29
C GLU A 778 -23.56 -13.85 -4.89
N MET A 779 -22.94 -12.84 -4.27
CA MET A 779 -22.95 -11.46 -4.76
C MET A 779 -22.29 -11.33 -6.13
N PHE A 780 -21.17 -12.02 -6.36
CA PHE A 780 -20.49 -12.02 -7.65
C PHE A 780 -21.32 -12.66 -8.76
N ASN A 781 -21.98 -13.78 -8.49
CA ASN A 781 -22.88 -14.41 -9.44
C ASN A 781 -24.08 -13.50 -9.76
N SER A 782 -24.67 -12.86 -8.76
CA SER A 782 -25.76 -11.91 -8.96
C SER A 782 -25.32 -10.72 -9.82
N MET A 783 -24.11 -10.18 -9.56
CA MET A 783 -23.53 -9.10 -10.37
C MET A 783 -23.30 -9.57 -11.82
N THR A 784 -22.77 -10.77 -12.04
CA THR A 784 -22.49 -11.31 -13.37
C THR A 784 -23.79 -11.49 -14.17
N ASN A 785 -24.83 -12.03 -13.56
CA ASN A 785 -26.16 -12.14 -14.18
C ASN A 785 -26.73 -10.75 -14.53
N SER A 786 -26.58 -9.79 -13.62
CA SER A 786 -27.02 -8.41 -13.87
C SER A 786 -26.24 -7.73 -15.00
N ILE A 787 -24.94 -8.05 -15.20
CA ILE A 787 -24.17 -7.59 -16.37
C ILE A 787 -24.77 -8.17 -17.66
N GLN A 788 -25.10 -9.46 -17.70
CA GLN A 788 -25.69 -10.09 -18.87
C GLN A 788 -27.05 -9.46 -19.21
N GLU A 789 -27.94 -9.33 -18.21
CA GLU A 789 -29.28 -8.76 -18.38
C GLU A 789 -29.24 -7.31 -18.88
N ASP A 790 -28.43 -6.45 -18.24
CA ASP A 790 -28.36 -5.04 -18.60
C ASP A 790 -27.72 -4.85 -19.98
N THR A 791 -26.71 -5.67 -20.33
CA THR A 791 -26.08 -5.64 -21.66
C THR A 791 -27.09 -6.02 -22.74
N VAL A 792 -27.78 -7.13 -22.58
CA VAL A 792 -28.77 -7.62 -23.55
C VAL A 792 -29.95 -6.64 -23.66
N ARG A 793 -30.44 -6.13 -22.53
CA ARG A 793 -31.51 -5.12 -22.50
C ARG A 793 -31.11 -3.87 -23.30
N LEU A 794 -29.95 -3.33 -23.05
CA LEU A 794 -29.48 -2.11 -23.74
C LEU A 794 -29.31 -2.36 -25.23
N LEU A 795 -28.76 -3.50 -25.64
CA LEU A 795 -28.56 -3.85 -27.05
C LEU A 795 -29.90 -3.94 -27.85
N TYR A 796 -30.93 -4.51 -27.27
CA TYR A 796 -32.24 -4.59 -27.93
C TYR A 796 -32.98 -3.28 -27.99
N HIS A 797 -32.81 -2.37 -27.02
CA HIS A 797 -33.56 -1.12 -26.91
C HIS A 797 -32.84 0.10 -27.46
N VAL A 798 -31.60 -0.05 -27.95
CA VAL A 798 -30.84 1.06 -28.54
C VAL A 798 -31.42 1.43 -29.93
N HIS A 799 -31.48 2.74 -30.23
CA HIS A 799 -31.87 3.29 -31.53
C HIS A 799 -30.70 3.98 -32.22
N VAL A 800 -30.61 3.86 -33.54
CA VAL A 800 -29.48 4.24 -34.44
C VAL A 800 -29.19 5.76 -34.52
N GLU A 801 -29.95 6.63 -33.87
CA GLU A 801 -29.85 8.09 -34.02
C GLU A 801 -28.71 8.77 -33.26
N GLN A 802 -27.90 8.06 -32.49
CA GLN A 802 -26.87 8.66 -31.66
C GLN A 802 -25.44 8.31 -32.16
N LYS A 803 -24.55 9.32 -32.10
CA LYS A 803 -23.11 9.12 -32.28
C LYS A 803 -22.59 8.11 -31.26
N ILE A 804 -21.98 7.04 -31.74
CA ILE A 804 -21.42 6.00 -30.87
C ILE A 804 -20.08 6.51 -30.35
N GLU A 805 -20.04 6.97 -29.09
CA GLU A 805 -18.81 7.39 -28.39
C GLU A 805 -18.71 6.67 -27.05
N ARG A 806 -17.52 6.24 -26.69
CA ARG A 806 -17.25 5.64 -25.37
C ARG A 806 -17.24 6.75 -24.33
N GLU A 807 -18.03 6.60 -23.26
CA GLU A 807 -18.02 7.50 -22.10
C GLU A 807 -17.30 6.85 -20.94
N GLN A 808 -16.44 7.60 -20.29
CA GLN A 808 -15.82 7.15 -19.04
C GLN A 808 -16.83 7.30 -17.92
N VAL A 809 -17.25 6.18 -17.35
CA VAL A 809 -18.23 6.11 -16.26
C VAL A 809 -17.65 6.64 -14.95
N ALA A 810 -16.36 6.38 -14.74
CA ALA A 810 -15.68 6.72 -13.51
C ALA A 810 -14.91 8.05 -13.66
N GLN A 811 -15.31 9.08 -12.90
CA GLN A 811 -14.49 10.29 -12.73
C GLN A 811 -13.61 10.13 -11.49
N VAL A 812 -12.33 9.92 -11.70
CA VAL A 812 -11.34 9.83 -10.63
C VAL A 812 -11.22 11.19 -9.95
N THR A 813 -11.43 11.23 -8.63
CA THR A 813 -11.27 12.44 -7.81
C THR A 813 -10.00 12.46 -6.98
N GLY A 814 -9.37 11.29 -6.77
CA GLY A 814 -8.12 11.16 -6.02
C GLY A 814 -7.70 9.74 -5.79
N THR A 815 -6.50 9.58 -5.26
CA THR A 815 -5.95 8.30 -4.79
C THR A 815 -5.63 8.39 -3.31
N ASN A 816 -5.64 7.28 -2.58
CA ASN A 816 -5.38 7.26 -1.14
C ASN A 816 -3.90 7.50 -0.77
N LYS A 817 -3.03 7.56 -1.75
CA LYS A 817 -1.58 7.78 -1.55
C LYS A 817 -1.01 8.92 -2.40
N ASP A 818 -1.85 9.86 -2.83
CA ASP A 818 -1.40 11.04 -3.56
C ASP A 818 -0.40 11.86 -2.73
N ASN A 819 0.87 11.68 -3.03
CA ASN A 819 1.96 12.57 -2.61
C ASN A 819 2.02 13.77 -3.57
N SER A 820 0.97 14.59 -3.62
CA SER A 820 1.11 15.90 -4.23
C SER A 820 2.15 16.67 -3.41
N GLY A 821 3.35 16.83 -3.95
CA GLY A 821 4.41 17.64 -3.36
C GLY A 821 3.88 19.03 -2.99
N PRO A 822 4.56 19.76 -2.12
CA PRO A 822 4.07 21.05 -1.63
C PRO A 822 3.72 21.93 -2.82
N LYS A 823 2.45 22.28 -2.96
CA LYS A 823 2.02 23.35 -3.85
C LYS A 823 2.91 24.55 -3.50
N LYS A 824 3.59 25.13 -4.50
CA LYS A 824 4.37 26.36 -4.33
C LYS A 824 3.63 27.27 -3.39
N PRO A 825 4.30 27.86 -2.38
CA PRO A 825 3.61 28.74 -1.44
C PRO A 825 2.88 29.80 -2.25
N VAL A 826 1.56 29.84 -2.09
CA VAL A 826 0.73 30.87 -2.71
C VAL A 826 1.25 32.19 -2.14
N GLN A 827 1.91 33.00 -2.96
CA GLN A 827 2.26 34.34 -2.58
C GLN A 827 0.96 35.05 -2.21
N ARG A 828 0.87 35.47 -0.95
CA ARG A 828 -0.27 36.27 -0.50
C ARG A 828 -0.33 37.51 -1.38
N THR A 829 -1.41 37.67 -2.09
CA THR A 829 -1.73 38.86 -2.90
C THR A 829 -2.28 40.03 -2.04
N SER A 830 -2.46 39.82 -0.73
CA SER A 830 -2.87 40.85 0.21
C SER A 830 -1.75 41.18 1.19
N GLU A 831 -1.55 42.45 1.44
CA GLU A 831 -0.63 42.97 2.47
C GLU A 831 -0.99 42.42 3.86
N LYS A 832 0.06 42.06 4.62
CA LYS A 832 -0.10 41.50 5.97
C LYS A 832 -0.59 42.62 6.90
N VAL A 833 -1.85 42.58 7.31
CA VAL A 833 -2.44 43.53 8.26
C VAL A 833 -2.01 43.12 9.67
N TYR A 834 -1.35 44.03 10.37
CA TYR A 834 -0.95 43.83 11.76
C TYR A 834 -2.06 44.22 12.74
N PRO A 835 -2.07 43.71 13.98
CA PRO A 835 -3.13 43.99 14.94
C PRO A 835 -3.44 45.48 15.22
N ASN A 836 -2.47 46.35 15.01
CA ASN A 836 -2.60 47.78 15.23
C ASN A 836 -2.87 48.60 13.96
N ASP A 837 -2.90 47.93 12.77
CA ASP A 837 -3.20 48.62 11.51
C ASP A 837 -4.69 48.94 11.38
N PRO A 838 -5.06 49.91 10.54
CA PRO A 838 -6.47 50.16 10.23
C PRO A 838 -7.13 48.93 9.65
N CYS A 839 -8.34 48.58 10.10
CA CYS A 839 -9.07 47.41 9.61
C CYS A 839 -9.44 47.59 8.13
N PRO A 840 -9.16 46.61 7.28
CA PRO A 840 -9.51 46.66 5.85
C PRO A 840 -11.01 46.74 5.58
N CYS A 841 -11.86 46.49 6.59
CA CYS A 841 -13.32 46.61 6.48
C CYS A 841 -13.83 48.06 6.40
N GLY A 842 -12.95 49.09 6.52
CA GLY A 842 -13.29 50.49 6.44
C GLY A 842 -13.95 51.07 7.70
N SER A 843 -13.96 50.33 8.82
CA SER A 843 -14.58 50.78 10.07
C SER A 843 -13.83 51.89 10.83
N GLY A 844 -12.63 52.28 10.37
CA GLY A 844 -11.74 53.24 11.03
C GLY A 844 -11.13 52.75 12.35
N LYS A 845 -11.41 51.52 12.79
CA LYS A 845 -10.86 50.88 14.00
C LYS A 845 -9.57 50.11 13.68
N LYS A 846 -8.75 49.92 14.72
CA LYS A 846 -7.60 49.00 14.59
C LYS A 846 -8.08 47.58 14.38
N TYR A 847 -7.34 46.80 13.56
CA TYR A 847 -7.70 45.43 13.18
C TYR A 847 -8.04 44.53 14.39
N LYS A 848 -7.29 44.69 15.51
CA LYS A 848 -7.59 43.94 16.76
C LYS A 848 -8.83 44.39 17.52
N GLN A 849 -9.46 45.49 17.11
CA GLN A 849 -10.64 46.06 17.77
C GLN A 849 -11.91 46.02 16.88
N CYS A 850 -11.75 45.50 15.68
CA CYS A 850 -12.82 45.28 14.74
C CYS A 850 -13.23 43.80 14.69
#